data_4e2a58301fc34e3658d74d4d4f0f8fa6
#
_entry.id   4e2a58301fc34e3658d74d4d4f0f8fa6
#
_cell.length_a   1.000
_cell.length_b   1.000
_cell.length_c   1.000
_cell.angle_alpha   90.00
_cell.angle_beta   90.00
_cell.angle_gamma   90.00
#
_symmetry.space_group_name_H-M   'P 1'
#
loop_
_entity.id
_entity.type
_entity.pdbx_description
1 polymer ?
#
loop_
_entity_poly.entity_id
_entity_poly.type
_entity_poly.pdbx_seq_one_letter_code
_entity_poly.pdbx_strand_id
1 'polypeptide(L)'
;QVEVTPETGGIHFFDKLGQRLLTDKDYGTQFTPFNDAGVPSYNVRQAFLLDKDEVIYGLGQQQTGKVNQRNQKLFLRNQNMSICIPFIHSIKGYALYWDNYSPTTFLDNPQETSFDSEVGDCADYYFIYGGNADGVIAGVRDLTGQAPLYPLWTLGFWQCRERYKSPDELCEVVDKYRELKVPLDGIIQDWQYWGCNENWNSMKFQNPRYINKMGDPEYMKFLPNGEDKNADYGTPRIKSPKEMIDYVHKQNAHIMISVWASFGPWTEMYQKMDSLKALLHFETWPPKAGVKPYDPYNPAARDIYWEAMKKNIFDLGMDAWWLDSTEPDHMDIKDQDFNTQTYLGSFRRVHNAFPLMSNKGVYEHQRATTSDKRVFLLTRSSFLGQQRYASHSWSGDVTSEWSVMRKQLAAGLNYALCGIPYWNTDLGGFFAWRYNNNVNNIAYHELHVRWYQWGVFQPIMRSHNSSPVAVEIYQFGKKGDWSYDALEKYTHLRYRLLPYIYSTSWEVTSKAGSIMRPLMMDFPKDKKVLDMDTEYMFGRNFLVRPVTDSLYTWQDKKQNGHQKDMSKIGKTDVYLPQGTRWIDFWTGQTLEGGQTLQREVPIDIMPIYVRAGSILPWGPAVQYSTEKKWDNLTIRIYPGANAEFTLYEDEFDNYNYEKGAYSTITLKWNDQDRTLTIDDRKGSYKGMLKSRKFNLIVVEPGKGCGDGDSTTFDKSISYRGKKVIAKL
;
A
#
# COMPACT_ATOMS: atom_id res chain seq x y z
N GLN A 1 -10.68 -29.28 16.68
CA GLN A 1 -11.07 -30.63 16.28
C GLN A 1 -11.47 -30.61 14.80
N VAL A 2 -11.15 -31.68 14.08
CA VAL A 2 -11.58 -31.87 12.71
C VAL A 2 -12.27 -33.23 12.63
N GLU A 3 -13.43 -33.26 11.99
CA GLU A 3 -14.22 -34.48 11.74
C GLU A 3 -14.39 -34.64 10.23
N VAL A 4 -14.38 -35.88 9.77
CA VAL A 4 -14.57 -36.22 8.36
C VAL A 4 -15.74 -37.17 8.24
N THR A 5 -16.64 -36.91 7.31
CA THR A 5 -17.73 -37.81 6.91
C THR A 5 -17.30 -38.60 5.70
N PRO A 6 -16.87 -39.87 5.83
CA PRO A 6 -16.27 -40.62 4.72
C PRO A 6 -17.23 -40.82 3.53
N GLU A 7 -18.53 -40.92 3.78
CA GLU A 7 -19.56 -41.15 2.78
C GLU A 7 -19.75 -39.98 1.81
N THR A 8 -19.50 -38.75 2.28
CA THR A 8 -19.72 -37.53 1.49
C THR A 8 -18.42 -36.77 1.18
N GLY A 9 -17.31 -37.16 1.86
CA GLY A 9 -16.04 -36.44 1.82
C GLY A 9 -16.06 -35.10 2.57
N GLY A 10 -17.13 -34.82 3.31
CA GLY A 10 -17.31 -33.56 4.03
C GLY A 10 -16.36 -33.46 5.25
N ILE A 11 -15.77 -32.28 5.42
CA ILE A 11 -14.86 -31.95 6.54
C ILE A 11 -15.52 -30.89 7.41
N HIS A 12 -15.48 -31.10 8.72
CA HIS A 12 -16.08 -30.22 9.70
C HIS A 12 -15.03 -29.74 10.69
N PHE A 13 -14.95 -28.43 10.88
CA PHE A 13 -13.99 -27.78 11.75
C PHE A 13 -14.67 -27.22 13.01
N PHE A 14 -14.10 -27.53 14.17
CA PHE A 14 -14.61 -27.09 15.47
C PHE A 14 -13.50 -26.41 16.29
N ASP A 15 -13.90 -25.51 17.15
CA ASP A 15 -12.99 -24.93 18.14
C ASP A 15 -12.73 -25.93 19.31
N LYS A 16 -11.94 -25.49 20.28
CA LYS A 16 -11.61 -26.31 21.47
C LYS A 16 -12.80 -26.56 22.40
N LEU A 17 -13.88 -25.82 22.25
CA LEU A 17 -15.13 -25.95 23.03
C LEU A 17 -16.17 -26.82 22.30
N GLY A 18 -15.84 -27.33 21.11
CA GLY A 18 -16.75 -28.11 20.28
C GLY A 18 -17.75 -27.26 19.50
N GLN A 19 -17.55 -25.93 19.43
CA GLN A 19 -18.37 -25.06 18.60
C GLN A 19 -17.93 -25.20 17.15
N ARG A 20 -18.88 -25.44 16.24
CA ARG A 20 -18.62 -25.56 14.82
C ARG A 20 -18.22 -24.21 14.22
N LEU A 21 -17.09 -24.20 13.52
CA LEU A 21 -16.55 -23.03 12.84
C LEU A 21 -16.90 -23.03 11.34
N LEU A 22 -16.55 -24.11 10.63
CA LEU A 22 -16.77 -24.27 9.20
C LEU A 22 -17.18 -25.71 8.90
N THR A 23 -17.98 -25.88 7.87
CA THR A 23 -18.38 -27.20 7.36
C THR A 23 -18.29 -27.20 5.83
N ASP A 24 -17.68 -28.25 5.27
CA ASP A 24 -17.82 -28.54 3.85
C ASP A 24 -19.27 -28.91 3.55
N LYS A 25 -19.75 -28.48 2.41
CA LYS A 25 -21.05 -28.94 1.89
C LYS A 25 -20.94 -30.39 1.47
N ASP A 26 -21.92 -31.23 1.83
CA ASP A 26 -21.96 -32.61 1.35
C ASP A 26 -21.88 -32.67 -0.17
N TYR A 27 -20.99 -33.52 -0.68
CA TYR A 27 -20.68 -33.61 -2.12
C TYR A 27 -20.25 -32.27 -2.74
N GLY A 28 -19.69 -31.38 -1.93
CA GLY A 28 -19.28 -30.03 -2.34
C GLY A 28 -18.03 -29.98 -3.19
N THR A 29 -17.20 -31.04 -3.14
CA THR A 29 -16.01 -31.19 -4.01
C THR A 29 -16.42 -31.76 -5.35
N GLN A 30 -16.11 -31.06 -6.45
CA GLN A 30 -16.47 -31.46 -7.79
C GLN A 30 -15.29 -31.29 -8.76
N PHE A 31 -15.11 -32.30 -9.63
CA PHE A 31 -14.11 -32.30 -10.70
C PHE A 31 -14.84 -32.49 -12.05
N THR A 32 -14.82 -31.44 -12.86
CA THR A 32 -15.39 -31.51 -14.22
C THR A 32 -14.26 -31.63 -15.23
N PRO A 33 -14.19 -32.69 -16.06
CA PRO A 33 -13.12 -32.84 -17.04
C PRO A 33 -12.94 -31.59 -17.90
N PHE A 34 -11.70 -31.14 -18.04
CA PHE A 34 -11.31 -29.98 -18.81
C PHE A 34 -10.04 -30.23 -19.60
N ASN A 35 -9.95 -29.68 -20.80
CA ASN A 35 -8.75 -29.76 -21.64
C ASN A 35 -7.95 -28.45 -21.48
N ASP A 36 -6.90 -28.49 -20.66
CA ASP A 36 -6.02 -27.36 -20.41
C ASP A 36 -4.91 -27.29 -21.48
N ALA A 37 -5.19 -26.56 -22.57
CA ALA A 37 -4.24 -26.37 -23.68
C ALA A 37 -3.65 -27.69 -24.23
N GLY A 38 -4.47 -28.75 -24.35
CA GLY A 38 -4.06 -30.06 -24.81
C GLY A 38 -3.68 -31.04 -23.70
N VAL A 39 -3.65 -30.62 -22.45
CA VAL A 39 -3.40 -31.48 -21.30
C VAL A 39 -4.71 -31.81 -20.58
N PRO A 40 -5.06 -33.10 -20.36
CA PRO A 40 -6.21 -33.44 -19.53
C PRO A 40 -6.11 -32.90 -18.13
N SER A 41 -7.11 -32.21 -17.63
CA SER A 41 -7.21 -31.62 -16.29
C SER A 41 -8.69 -31.51 -15.88
N TYR A 42 -9.00 -30.66 -14.91
CA TYR A 42 -10.36 -30.45 -14.39
C TYR A 42 -10.64 -28.98 -14.14
N ASN A 43 -11.91 -28.57 -14.29
CA ASN A 43 -12.41 -27.46 -13.46
C ASN A 43 -12.62 -28.04 -12.05
N VAL A 44 -12.13 -27.34 -11.03
CA VAL A 44 -12.16 -27.85 -9.66
C VAL A 44 -12.96 -26.91 -8.77
N ARG A 45 -13.96 -27.47 -8.09
CA ARG A 45 -14.85 -26.73 -7.22
C ARG A 45 -14.89 -27.32 -5.83
N GLN A 46 -14.94 -26.43 -4.82
CA GLN A 46 -15.22 -26.77 -3.43
C GLN A 46 -16.30 -25.84 -2.88
N ALA A 47 -17.28 -26.40 -2.20
CA ALA A 47 -18.36 -25.67 -1.56
C ALA A 47 -18.39 -25.89 -0.04
N PHE A 48 -18.75 -24.83 0.69
CA PHE A 48 -18.81 -24.75 2.13
C PHE A 48 -20.16 -24.23 2.59
N LEU A 49 -20.50 -24.48 3.85
CA LEU A 49 -21.69 -23.96 4.52
C LEU A 49 -21.25 -23.00 5.63
N LEU A 50 -21.64 -21.74 5.50
CA LEU A 50 -21.43 -20.70 6.50
C LEU A 50 -22.72 -20.45 7.26
N ASP A 51 -22.61 -20.00 8.53
CA ASP A 51 -23.77 -19.61 9.29
C ASP A 51 -24.47 -18.38 8.66
N LYS A 52 -25.78 -18.27 8.82
CA LYS A 52 -26.59 -17.22 8.19
C LYS A 52 -26.09 -15.80 8.54
N ASP A 53 -25.70 -15.58 9.79
CA ASP A 53 -25.27 -14.25 10.29
C ASP A 53 -23.76 -14.10 10.33
N GLU A 54 -23.02 -15.03 9.76
CA GLU A 54 -21.56 -14.97 9.66
C GLU A 54 -21.13 -13.93 8.66
N VAL A 55 -20.24 -13.03 9.06
CA VAL A 55 -19.63 -12.03 8.20
C VAL A 55 -18.28 -12.53 7.72
N ILE A 56 -18.01 -12.40 6.43
CA ILE A 56 -16.72 -12.73 5.82
C ILE A 56 -16.13 -11.54 5.07
N TYR A 57 -14.82 -11.53 5.00
CA TYR A 57 -13.99 -10.48 4.41
C TYR A 57 -12.94 -11.11 3.50
N GLY A 58 -12.15 -10.29 2.81
CA GLY A 58 -11.02 -10.74 2.02
C GLY A 58 -11.27 -10.68 0.51
N LEU A 59 -10.92 -11.73 -0.25
CA LEU A 59 -10.96 -11.82 -1.71
C LEU A 59 -10.02 -10.82 -2.42
N GLY A 60 -9.05 -10.26 -1.69
CA GLY A 60 -8.10 -9.27 -2.19
C GLY A 60 -8.69 -7.87 -2.29
N GLN A 61 -8.37 -7.16 -3.36
CA GLN A 61 -8.82 -5.81 -3.65
C GLN A 61 -9.87 -5.85 -4.76
N GLN A 62 -11.12 -5.55 -4.41
CA GLN A 62 -12.24 -5.53 -5.36
C GLN A 62 -12.87 -4.13 -5.40
N GLN A 63 -13.38 -3.71 -6.57
CA GLN A 63 -13.99 -2.39 -6.76
C GLN A 63 -15.51 -2.37 -6.46
N THR A 64 -15.98 -3.26 -5.59
CA THR A 64 -17.41 -3.38 -5.25
C THR A 64 -17.87 -2.34 -4.23
N GLY A 65 -16.97 -1.79 -3.42
CA GLY A 65 -17.28 -0.91 -2.30
C GLY A 65 -17.85 -1.65 -1.08
N LYS A 66 -17.78 -2.98 -1.04
CA LYS A 66 -18.27 -3.79 0.08
C LYS A 66 -17.13 -4.24 0.97
N VAL A 67 -17.27 -4.09 2.28
CA VAL A 67 -16.39 -4.68 3.28
C VAL A 67 -16.80 -6.12 3.57
N ASN A 68 -18.08 -6.35 3.88
CA ASN A 68 -18.64 -7.68 4.04
C ASN A 68 -18.84 -8.35 2.67
N GLN A 69 -18.19 -9.50 2.47
CA GLN A 69 -18.17 -10.23 1.19
C GLN A 69 -19.31 -11.26 1.04
N ARG A 70 -20.33 -11.22 1.90
CA ARG A 70 -21.51 -12.11 1.78
C ARG A 70 -22.39 -11.75 0.57
N ASN A 71 -23.07 -12.76 0.06
CA ASN A 71 -24.04 -12.64 -1.04
C ASN A 71 -23.47 -12.00 -2.30
N GLN A 72 -22.32 -12.51 -2.77
CA GLN A 72 -21.65 -12.03 -3.97
C GLN A 72 -21.28 -13.17 -4.90
N LYS A 73 -21.18 -12.84 -6.18
CA LYS A 73 -20.52 -13.65 -7.20
C LYS A 73 -19.43 -12.81 -7.83
N LEU A 74 -18.17 -13.25 -7.69
CA LEU A 74 -17.00 -12.55 -8.20
C LEU A 74 -16.15 -13.50 -9.04
N PHE A 75 -15.65 -13.00 -10.16
CA PHE A 75 -14.66 -13.71 -10.95
C PHE A 75 -13.28 -13.21 -10.57
N LEU A 76 -12.54 -14.04 -9.86
CA LEU A 76 -11.22 -13.73 -9.31
C LEU A 76 -10.14 -14.00 -10.38
N ARG A 77 -9.86 -12.97 -11.15
CA ARG A 77 -8.80 -12.91 -12.15
C ARG A 77 -8.07 -11.59 -12.01
N ASN A 78 -6.76 -11.62 -11.75
CA ASN A 78 -5.94 -10.43 -11.63
C ASN A 78 -6.02 -9.59 -12.90
N GLN A 79 -6.29 -8.32 -12.71
CA GLN A 79 -6.31 -7.28 -13.75
C GLN A 79 -6.08 -5.91 -13.11
N ASN A 80 -5.81 -4.88 -13.93
CA ASN A 80 -5.69 -3.52 -13.43
C ASN A 80 -6.90 -3.16 -12.54
N MET A 81 -6.68 -2.55 -11.38
CA MET A 81 -7.64 -2.19 -10.33
C MET A 81 -8.23 -3.37 -9.52
N SER A 82 -7.99 -4.61 -9.90
CA SER A 82 -8.50 -5.79 -9.17
C SER A 82 -7.38 -6.75 -8.83
N ILE A 83 -7.14 -6.94 -7.54
CA ILE A 83 -6.21 -7.95 -7.01
C ILE A 83 -7.03 -9.09 -6.45
N CYS A 84 -6.89 -10.26 -7.04
CA CYS A 84 -7.75 -11.41 -6.80
C CYS A 84 -7.03 -12.47 -5.99
N ILE A 85 -7.44 -12.62 -4.73
CA ILE A 85 -6.90 -13.61 -3.80
C ILE A 85 -8.06 -14.51 -3.36
N PRO A 86 -8.04 -15.82 -3.64
CA PRO A 86 -9.11 -16.73 -3.26
C PRO A 86 -9.02 -17.09 -1.76
N PHE A 87 -9.28 -16.08 -0.93
CA PHE A 87 -9.12 -16.11 0.52
C PHE A 87 -10.29 -15.40 1.19
N ILE A 88 -10.91 -16.04 2.17
CA ILE A 88 -11.92 -15.42 3.03
C ILE A 88 -11.49 -15.47 4.49
N HIS A 89 -11.79 -14.40 5.22
CA HIS A 89 -11.54 -14.21 6.64
C HIS A 89 -12.87 -14.09 7.36
N SER A 90 -13.18 -15.02 8.25
CA SER A 90 -14.43 -15.04 9.01
C SER A 90 -14.34 -14.26 10.31
N ILE A 91 -15.43 -13.56 10.67
CA ILE A 91 -15.60 -12.92 11.99
C ILE A 91 -15.48 -13.93 13.15
N LYS A 92 -15.66 -15.22 12.90
CA LYS A 92 -15.46 -16.29 13.88
C LYS A 92 -14.00 -16.57 14.23
N GLY A 93 -13.04 -15.83 13.64
CA GLY A 93 -11.61 -15.96 13.91
C GLY A 93 -10.95 -17.13 13.20
N TYR A 94 -11.42 -17.46 12.01
CA TYR A 94 -10.73 -18.36 11.09
C TYR A 94 -10.64 -17.75 9.69
N ALA A 95 -9.76 -18.30 8.87
CA ALA A 95 -9.71 -18.03 7.44
C ALA A 95 -9.75 -19.32 6.64
N LEU A 96 -10.18 -19.20 5.39
CA LEU A 96 -10.13 -20.24 4.38
C LEU A 96 -9.34 -19.70 3.18
N TYR A 97 -8.26 -20.36 2.83
CA TYR A 97 -7.48 -20.09 1.63
C TYR A 97 -7.63 -21.23 0.63
N TRP A 98 -8.15 -20.92 -0.54
CA TRP A 98 -8.24 -21.82 -1.67
C TRP A 98 -6.95 -21.71 -2.51
N ASP A 99 -6.06 -22.71 -2.41
CA ASP A 99 -4.73 -22.70 -3.03
C ASP A 99 -4.79 -23.17 -4.48
N ASN A 100 -5.34 -22.31 -5.32
CA ASN A 100 -5.38 -22.51 -6.77
C ASN A 100 -5.09 -21.17 -7.47
N TYR A 101 -4.19 -21.18 -8.45
CA TYR A 101 -3.68 -19.99 -9.13
C TYR A 101 -4.43 -19.64 -10.42
N SER A 102 -5.32 -20.52 -10.84
CA SER A 102 -6.18 -20.31 -12.01
C SER A 102 -7.26 -19.26 -11.72
N PRO A 103 -7.80 -18.56 -12.74
CA PRO A 103 -8.99 -17.75 -12.55
C PRO A 103 -10.09 -18.57 -11.86
N THR A 104 -10.72 -17.99 -10.85
CA THR A 104 -11.61 -18.69 -9.94
C THR A 104 -12.91 -17.91 -9.74
N THR A 105 -14.06 -18.55 -9.88
CA THR A 105 -15.33 -17.96 -9.49
C THR A 105 -15.56 -18.17 -7.99
N PHE A 106 -15.69 -17.07 -7.26
CA PHE A 106 -16.21 -17.06 -5.90
C PHE A 106 -17.72 -16.84 -5.94
N LEU A 107 -18.46 -17.67 -5.22
CA LEU A 107 -19.92 -17.52 -5.04
C LEU A 107 -20.25 -17.64 -3.56
N ASP A 108 -21.01 -16.68 -3.02
CA ASP A 108 -21.67 -16.80 -1.73
C ASP A 108 -23.14 -16.45 -1.88
N ASN A 109 -23.99 -17.34 -1.38
CA ASN A 109 -25.44 -17.20 -1.33
C ASN A 109 -25.98 -17.97 -0.11
N PRO A 110 -27.30 -17.92 0.19
CA PRO A 110 -27.87 -18.64 1.33
C PRO A 110 -27.68 -20.17 1.33
N GLN A 111 -27.37 -20.77 0.19
CA GLN A 111 -27.24 -22.22 0.02
C GLN A 111 -25.81 -22.72 0.16
N GLU A 112 -24.82 -21.87 -0.15
CA GLU A 112 -23.42 -22.26 -0.14
C GLU A 112 -22.48 -21.07 -0.32
N THR A 113 -21.22 -21.28 0.09
CA THR A 113 -20.06 -20.46 -0.28
C THR A 113 -19.10 -21.36 -1.04
N SER A 114 -18.66 -20.98 -2.24
CA SER A 114 -17.82 -21.85 -3.06
C SER A 114 -16.72 -21.11 -3.81
N PHE A 115 -15.65 -21.85 -4.10
CA PHE A 115 -14.61 -21.51 -5.07
C PHE A 115 -14.69 -22.53 -6.22
N ASP A 116 -14.66 -22.02 -7.45
CA ASP A 116 -14.72 -22.83 -8.68
C ASP A 116 -13.63 -22.34 -9.63
N SER A 117 -12.54 -23.08 -9.72
CA SER A 117 -11.36 -22.75 -10.51
C SER A 117 -11.40 -23.35 -11.89
N GLU A 118 -10.94 -22.57 -12.90
CA GLU A 118 -10.94 -23.03 -14.30
C GLU A 118 -10.03 -24.22 -14.55
N VAL A 119 -8.90 -24.33 -13.81
CA VAL A 119 -7.94 -25.43 -13.96
C VAL A 119 -7.41 -25.87 -12.62
N GLY A 120 -7.39 -27.17 -12.38
CA GLY A 120 -6.74 -27.79 -11.21
C GLY A 120 -6.75 -29.30 -11.30
N ASP A 121 -5.84 -29.95 -10.57
CA ASP A 121 -5.70 -31.40 -10.49
C ASP A 121 -6.12 -31.94 -9.12
N CYS A 122 -6.36 -31.03 -8.16
CA CYS A 122 -6.80 -31.34 -6.80
C CYS A 122 -7.62 -30.19 -6.22
N ALA A 123 -8.44 -30.48 -5.22
CA ALA A 123 -9.04 -29.50 -4.33
C ALA A 123 -8.09 -29.29 -3.17
N ASP A 124 -7.39 -28.15 -3.15
CA ASP A 124 -6.42 -27.81 -2.12
C ASP A 124 -6.85 -26.53 -1.41
N TYR A 125 -7.04 -26.61 -0.08
CA TYR A 125 -7.37 -25.46 0.72
C TYR A 125 -6.81 -25.55 2.14
N TYR A 126 -6.58 -24.39 2.73
CA TYR A 126 -6.10 -24.25 4.10
C TYR A 126 -7.19 -23.64 4.98
N PHE A 127 -7.50 -24.32 6.07
CA PHE A 127 -8.28 -23.76 7.17
C PHE A 127 -7.31 -23.24 8.22
N ILE A 128 -7.37 -21.93 8.50
CA ILE A 128 -6.44 -21.24 9.40
C ILE A 128 -7.24 -20.70 10.59
N TYR A 129 -7.02 -21.27 11.78
CA TYR A 129 -7.70 -20.83 12.99
C TYR A 129 -6.80 -19.94 13.85
N GLY A 130 -7.21 -18.71 14.08
CA GLY A 130 -6.51 -17.73 14.92
C GLY A 130 -7.27 -17.29 16.17
N GLY A 131 -8.57 -17.64 16.27
CA GLY A 131 -9.44 -17.24 17.37
C GLY A 131 -9.90 -15.77 17.34
N ASN A 132 -9.16 -14.92 16.65
CA ASN A 132 -9.49 -13.53 16.35
C ASN A 132 -8.76 -13.10 15.08
N ALA A 133 -9.02 -11.87 14.60
CA ALA A 133 -8.47 -11.39 13.32
C ALA A 133 -6.93 -11.29 13.34
N ASP A 134 -6.32 -10.81 14.40
CA ASP A 134 -4.85 -10.76 14.51
C ASP A 134 -4.23 -12.17 14.49
N GLY A 135 -4.85 -13.12 15.20
CA GLY A 135 -4.40 -14.52 15.19
C GLY A 135 -4.54 -15.19 13.82
N VAL A 136 -5.59 -14.88 13.07
CA VAL A 136 -5.76 -15.34 11.69
C VAL A 136 -4.64 -14.80 10.80
N ILE A 137 -4.35 -13.49 10.86
CA ILE A 137 -3.27 -12.88 10.07
C ILE A 137 -1.91 -13.47 10.45
N ALA A 138 -1.67 -13.72 11.73
CA ALA A 138 -0.45 -14.40 12.17
C ALA A 138 -0.35 -15.80 11.56
N GLY A 139 -1.41 -16.58 11.59
CA GLY A 139 -1.45 -17.90 10.97
C GLY A 139 -1.23 -17.88 9.45
N VAL A 140 -1.80 -16.88 8.75
CA VAL A 140 -1.56 -16.66 7.32
C VAL A 140 -0.07 -16.39 7.05
N ARG A 141 0.56 -15.56 7.86
CA ARG A 141 1.99 -15.23 7.70
C ARG A 141 2.92 -16.35 8.12
N ASP A 142 2.53 -17.17 9.08
CA ASP A 142 3.27 -18.41 9.42
C ASP A 142 3.23 -19.40 8.24
N LEU A 143 2.09 -19.49 7.56
CA LEU A 143 1.95 -20.34 6.37
C LEU A 143 2.70 -19.77 5.16
N THR A 144 2.68 -18.47 4.93
CA THR A 144 3.09 -17.83 3.67
C THR A 144 4.35 -16.97 3.78
N GLY A 145 4.88 -16.76 4.97
CA GLY A 145 6.08 -15.95 5.24
C GLY A 145 5.75 -14.57 5.80
N GLN A 146 6.66 -14.08 6.65
CA GLN A 146 6.55 -12.77 7.29
C GLN A 146 6.91 -11.64 6.33
N ALA A 147 6.36 -10.44 6.59
CA ALA A 147 6.73 -9.24 5.87
C ALA A 147 8.05 -8.67 6.41
N PRO A 148 9.08 -8.44 5.58
CA PRO A 148 10.30 -7.77 6.02
C PRO A 148 10.01 -6.32 6.41
N LEU A 149 10.87 -5.74 7.25
CA LEU A 149 10.76 -4.34 7.65
C LEU A 149 11.22 -3.43 6.50
N TYR A 150 10.37 -2.49 6.14
CA TYR A 150 10.69 -1.49 5.13
C TYR A 150 11.70 -0.46 5.64
N PRO A 151 12.49 0.17 4.76
CA PRO A 151 13.30 1.33 5.12
C PRO A 151 12.44 2.47 5.67
N LEU A 152 12.95 3.24 6.61
CA LEU A 152 12.20 4.37 7.19
C LEU A 152 11.74 5.38 6.13
N TRP A 153 12.61 5.70 5.16
CA TRP A 153 12.31 6.67 4.11
C TRP A 153 11.12 6.26 3.20
N THR A 154 10.78 4.98 3.11
CA THR A 154 9.62 4.53 2.34
C THR A 154 8.28 4.92 2.97
N LEU A 155 8.27 5.18 4.27
CA LEU A 155 7.09 5.57 5.04
C LEU A 155 6.85 7.09 5.05
N GLY A 156 7.76 7.88 4.47
CA GLY A 156 7.56 9.29 4.20
C GLY A 156 6.64 9.52 2.99
N PHE A 157 6.79 10.67 2.34
CA PHE A 157 6.00 11.05 1.18
C PHE A 157 6.76 10.80 -0.13
N TRP A 158 6.04 10.26 -1.13
CA TRP A 158 6.51 9.96 -2.47
C TRP A 158 5.78 10.78 -3.52
N GLN A 159 6.53 11.50 -4.34
CA GLN A 159 5.99 12.21 -5.50
C GLN A 159 6.24 11.43 -6.77
N CYS A 160 5.19 11.27 -7.56
CA CYS A 160 5.22 10.66 -8.88
C CYS A 160 4.39 11.47 -9.87
N ARG A 161 4.68 11.30 -11.13
CA ARG A 161 3.90 11.80 -12.27
C ARG A 161 4.04 10.80 -13.42
N GLU A 162 2.99 10.55 -14.14
CA GLU A 162 3.09 9.98 -15.49
C GLU A 162 3.19 11.14 -16.49
N ARG A 163 4.37 11.56 -16.92
CA ARG A 163 5.70 11.19 -16.44
C ARG A 163 6.63 12.40 -16.49
N TYR A 164 7.72 12.32 -15.78
CA TYR A 164 8.84 13.24 -15.99
C TYR A 164 9.55 12.85 -17.28
N LYS A 165 9.81 13.84 -18.15
CA LYS A 165 10.31 13.62 -19.52
C LYS A 165 11.81 13.82 -19.67
N SER A 166 12.48 14.28 -18.62
CA SER A 166 13.92 14.48 -18.58
C SER A 166 14.47 14.40 -17.17
N PRO A 167 15.78 14.20 -17.01
CA PRO A 167 16.45 14.31 -15.71
C PRO A 167 16.24 15.67 -15.04
N ASP A 168 16.29 16.75 -15.82
CA ASP A 168 16.11 18.11 -15.29
C ASP A 168 14.72 18.29 -14.68
N GLU A 169 13.66 17.88 -15.40
CA GLU A 169 12.27 17.98 -14.92
C GLU A 169 12.08 17.23 -13.60
N LEU A 170 12.63 16.01 -13.48
CA LEU A 170 12.56 15.23 -12.26
C LEU A 170 13.31 15.91 -11.10
N CYS A 171 14.52 16.38 -11.34
CA CYS A 171 15.35 17.03 -10.32
C CYS A 171 14.75 18.37 -9.87
N GLU A 172 14.14 19.15 -10.78
CA GLU A 172 13.44 20.41 -10.46
C GLU A 172 12.29 20.22 -9.49
N VAL A 173 11.58 19.10 -9.56
CA VAL A 173 10.52 18.77 -8.60
C VAL A 173 11.10 18.59 -7.19
N VAL A 174 12.21 17.88 -7.06
CA VAL A 174 12.89 17.70 -5.76
C VAL A 174 13.37 19.05 -5.22
N ASP A 175 14.00 19.87 -6.08
CA ASP A 175 14.45 21.21 -5.73
C ASP A 175 13.28 22.06 -5.20
N LYS A 176 12.11 22.00 -5.88
CA LYS A 176 10.95 22.78 -5.52
C LYS A 176 10.38 22.38 -4.15
N TYR A 177 10.30 21.08 -3.84
CA TYR A 177 9.89 20.61 -2.51
C TYR A 177 10.86 21.12 -1.42
N ARG A 178 12.17 21.10 -1.66
CA ARG A 178 13.18 21.63 -0.73
C ARG A 178 13.08 23.14 -0.55
N GLU A 179 12.87 23.89 -1.62
CA GLU A 179 12.64 25.35 -1.61
C GLU A 179 11.41 25.71 -0.76
N LEU A 180 10.29 24.98 -0.98
CA LEU A 180 9.04 25.19 -0.26
C LEU A 180 9.10 24.68 1.20
N LYS A 181 10.12 23.94 1.56
CA LYS A 181 10.27 23.25 2.86
C LYS A 181 9.11 22.29 3.15
N VAL A 182 8.55 21.70 2.12
CA VAL A 182 7.56 20.62 2.22
C VAL A 182 8.30 19.29 2.23
N PRO A 183 8.04 18.41 3.21
CA PRO A 183 8.74 17.14 3.31
C PRO A 183 8.57 16.25 2.09
N LEU A 184 9.68 15.60 1.69
CA LEU A 184 9.73 14.63 0.61
C LEU A 184 10.86 13.63 0.86
N ASP A 185 10.57 12.34 0.84
CA ASP A 185 11.60 11.29 0.88
C ASP A 185 11.88 10.68 -0.48
N GLY A 186 10.91 10.59 -1.37
CA GLY A 186 11.12 9.90 -2.63
C GLY A 186 10.46 10.54 -3.84
N ILE A 187 11.13 10.35 -4.98
CA ILE A 187 10.61 10.69 -6.28
C ILE A 187 10.64 9.46 -7.18
N ILE A 188 9.67 9.35 -8.09
CA ILE A 188 9.53 8.17 -8.94
C ILE A 188 9.70 8.54 -10.40
N GLN A 189 10.65 7.87 -11.06
CA GLN A 189 10.81 7.89 -12.52
C GLN A 189 9.88 6.86 -13.13
N ASP A 190 8.88 7.32 -13.83
CA ASP A 190 7.94 6.49 -14.59
C ASP A 190 8.55 6.07 -15.95
N TRP A 191 7.76 5.42 -16.77
CA TRP A 191 8.16 4.80 -18.05
C TRP A 191 8.71 5.81 -19.09
N GLN A 192 9.18 5.31 -20.25
CA GLN A 192 9.81 6.02 -21.38
C GLN A 192 11.22 6.57 -21.16
N TYR A 193 11.90 6.31 -20.05
CA TYR A 193 13.33 6.54 -19.95
C TYR A 193 14.13 5.65 -20.95
N TRP A 194 13.52 4.55 -21.37
CA TRP A 194 14.03 3.66 -22.42
C TRP A 194 13.74 4.17 -23.85
N GLY A 195 12.81 5.11 -24.03
CA GLY A 195 12.44 5.71 -25.31
C GLY A 195 11.12 5.19 -25.88
N CYS A 196 11.13 4.85 -27.19
CA CYS A 196 9.94 4.48 -27.96
C CYS A 196 9.29 3.16 -27.51
N ASN A 197 8.07 2.93 -28.02
CA ASN A 197 7.26 1.76 -27.65
C ASN A 197 7.87 0.42 -28.08
N GLU A 198 8.53 0.38 -29.22
CA GLU A 198 9.21 -0.84 -29.72
C GLU A 198 10.40 -1.21 -28.84
N ASN A 199 10.96 -0.25 -28.10
CA ASN A 199 12.03 -0.42 -27.12
C ASN A 199 11.51 -0.56 -25.68
N TRP A 200 10.24 -0.91 -25.51
CA TRP A 200 9.55 -0.98 -24.23
C TRP A 200 10.32 -1.78 -23.19
N ASN A 201 10.54 -1.15 -22.03
CA ASN A 201 11.19 -1.78 -20.88
C ASN A 201 12.56 -2.39 -21.19
N SER A 202 13.38 -1.72 -22.00
CA SER A 202 14.73 -2.22 -22.37
C SER A 202 15.67 -2.40 -21.19
N MET A 203 15.27 -1.98 -19.98
CA MET A 203 16.11 -1.91 -18.76
C MET A 203 17.35 -1.02 -18.96
N LYS A 204 17.28 -0.06 -19.88
CA LYS A 204 18.37 0.89 -20.19
C LYS A 204 17.79 2.27 -20.41
N PHE A 205 18.54 3.29 -19.99
CA PHE A 205 18.26 4.65 -20.37
C PHE A 205 18.73 4.87 -21.80
N GLN A 206 17.80 4.83 -22.76
CA GLN A 206 18.07 5.01 -24.18
C GLN A 206 17.28 6.18 -24.80
N ASN A 207 16.34 6.75 -24.07
CA ASN A 207 15.72 8.01 -24.47
C ASN A 207 16.80 9.10 -24.56
N PRO A 208 16.99 9.74 -25.74
CA PRO A 208 18.09 10.68 -25.95
C PRO A 208 18.10 11.88 -25.00
N ARG A 209 16.93 12.22 -24.41
CA ARG A 209 16.81 13.29 -23.39
C ARG A 209 17.48 12.93 -22.07
N TYR A 210 17.49 11.64 -21.70
CA TYR A 210 18.09 11.17 -20.44
C TYR A 210 19.60 10.99 -20.48
N ILE A 211 20.16 10.83 -21.69
CA ILE A 211 21.59 10.53 -21.90
C ILE A 211 22.34 11.63 -22.65
N ASN A 212 21.70 12.80 -22.77
CA ASN A 212 22.26 13.96 -23.49
C ASN A 212 22.69 13.64 -24.94
N LYS A 213 21.79 12.95 -25.68
CA LYS A 213 22.03 12.50 -27.07
C LYS A 213 20.99 13.02 -28.06
N MET A 214 20.31 14.14 -27.73
CA MET A 214 19.43 14.80 -28.68
C MET A 214 20.20 15.23 -29.93
N GLY A 215 19.63 14.94 -31.10
CA GLY A 215 20.25 15.19 -32.39
C GLY A 215 21.26 14.13 -32.85
N ASP A 216 21.64 13.17 -32.01
CA ASP A 216 22.50 12.05 -32.42
C ASP A 216 21.65 10.99 -33.15
N PRO A 217 21.90 10.73 -34.47
CA PRO A 217 21.06 9.81 -35.26
C PRO A 217 20.97 8.40 -34.70
N GLU A 218 21.98 7.93 -33.99
CA GLU A 218 22.00 6.60 -33.36
C GLU A 218 20.94 6.49 -32.27
N TYR A 219 20.72 7.57 -31.49
CA TYR A 219 19.81 7.59 -30.37
C TYR A 219 18.45 8.19 -30.71
N MET A 220 18.32 9.02 -31.73
CA MET A 220 17.04 9.64 -32.12
C MET A 220 15.96 8.62 -32.53
N LYS A 221 16.33 7.39 -32.91
CA LYS A 221 15.38 6.30 -33.13
C LYS A 221 14.65 5.87 -31.88
N PHE A 222 15.21 6.15 -30.69
CA PHE A 222 14.59 5.87 -29.39
C PHE A 222 13.79 7.05 -28.82
N LEU A 223 13.67 8.17 -29.57
CA LEU A 223 12.83 9.26 -29.10
C LEU A 223 11.38 8.75 -28.87
N PRO A 224 10.72 9.05 -27.73
CA PRO A 224 9.38 8.59 -27.46
C PRO A 224 8.39 8.94 -28.57
N ASN A 225 7.42 8.04 -28.81
CA ASN A 225 6.40 8.24 -29.81
C ASN A 225 5.59 9.52 -29.53
N GLY A 226 5.43 10.36 -30.55
CA GLY A 226 4.72 11.63 -30.46
C GLY A 226 5.54 12.82 -29.97
N GLU A 227 6.81 12.65 -29.62
CA GLU A 227 7.72 13.76 -29.36
C GLU A 227 8.28 14.36 -30.66
N ASP A 228 8.41 15.70 -30.70
CA ASP A 228 8.90 16.41 -31.89
C ASP A 228 10.43 16.27 -31.98
N LYS A 229 10.93 15.68 -33.07
CA LYS A 229 12.35 15.49 -33.33
C LYS A 229 13.10 16.80 -33.50
N ASN A 230 12.42 17.88 -33.88
CA ASN A 230 12.99 19.19 -34.16
C ASN A 230 12.78 20.20 -33.04
N ALA A 231 12.11 19.81 -31.96
CA ALA A 231 11.90 20.69 -30.81
C ALA A 231 13.22 21.06 -30.15
N ASP A 232 13.37 22.31 -29.76
CA ASP A 232 14.49 22.75 -28.93
C ASP A 232 14.17 22.36 -27.46
N TYR A 233 14.85 21.36 -26.97
CA TYR A 233 14.76 20.91 -25.58
C TYR A 233 15.77 21.62 -24.66
N GLY A 234 16.49 22.61 -25.17
CA GLY A 234 17.50 23.35 -24.43
C GLY A 234 18.77 22.51 -24.12
N THR A 235 19.70 23.12 -23.41
CA THR A 235 20.89 22.43 -22.92
C THR A 235 20.61 21.82 -21.56
N PRO A 236 20.69 20.49 -21.37
CA PRO A 236 20.39 19.86 -20.10
C PRO A 236 21.40 20.24 -19.02
N ARG A 237 20.89 20.54 -17.82
CA ARG A 237 21.69 20.71 -16.60
C ARG A 237 22.25 19.36 -16.13
N ILE A 238 21.41 18.33 -16.14
CA ILE A 238 21.73 16.95 -15.77
C ILE A 238 21.91 16.13 -17.03
N LYS A 239 23.09 15.54 -17.22
CA LYS A 239 23.52 14.98 -18.50
C LYS A 239 23.51 13.47 -18.58
N SER A 240 23.26 12.79 -17.47
CA SER A 240 23.22 11.33 -17.43
C SER A 240 22.29 10.81 -16.35
N PRO A 241 21.83 9.55 -16.47
CA PRO A 241 21.03 8.89 -15.43
C PRO A 241 21.74 8.79 -14.09
N LYS A 242 23.05 8.51 -14.12
CA LYS A 242 23.87 8.46 -12.88
C LYS A 242 23.90 9.82 -12.18
N GLU A 243 24.10 10.89 -12.95
CA GLU A 243 24.10 12.25 -12.41
C GLU A 243 22.71 12.63 -11.83
N MET A 244 21.63 12.19 -12.47
CA MET A 244 20.26 12.38 -11.95
C MET A 244 20.06 11.69 -10.60
N ILE A 245 20.45 10.43 -10.49
CA ILE A 245 20.34 9.65 -9.25
C ILE A 245 21.20 10.28 -8.14
N ASP A 246 22.44 10.62 -8.43
CA ASP A 246 23.36 11.26 -7.48
C ASP A 246 22.83 12.64 -7.02
N TYR A 247 22.20 13.38 -7.93
CA TYR A 247 21.58 14.67 -7.61
C TYR A 247 20.43 14.50 -6.62
N VAL A 248 19.53 13.53 -6.86
CA VAL A 248 18.43 13.21 -5.95
C VAL A 248 18.95 12.82 -4.56
N HIS A 249 19.98 11.97 -4.50
CA HIS A 249 20.63 11.58 -3.26
C HIS A 249 21.28 12.77 -2.54
N LYS A 250 21.91 13.69 -3.28
CA LYS A 250 22.49 14.92 -2.71
C LYS A 250 21.44 15.81 -2.06
N GLN A 251 20.20 15.77 -2.54
CA GLN A 251 19.06 16.44 -1.94
C GLN A 251 18.44 15.66 -0.76
N ASN A 252 19.08 14.60 -0.28
CA ASN A 252 18.57 13.69 0.75
C ASN A 252 17.18 13.14 0.41
N ALA A 253 16.98 12.76 -0.84
CA ALA A 253 15.81 12.06 -1.33
C ALA A 253 16.23 10.73 -1.96
N HIS A 254 15.26 9.82 -2.12
CA HIS A 254 15.45 8.52 -2.75
C HIS A 254 14.73 8.49 -4.10
N ILE A 255 15.15 7.58 -4.97
CA ILE A 255 14.56 7.45 -6.29
C ILE A 255 14.11 6.02 -6.57
N MET A 256 12.86 5.88 -7.04
CA MET A 256 12.27 4.64 -7.53
C MET A 256 12.14 4.74 -9.06
N ILE A 257 12.20 3.62 -9.75
CA ILE A 257 12.00 3.57 -11.19
C ILE A 257 11.00 2.50 -11.60
N SER A 258 10.18 2.83 -12.60
CA SER A 258 9.22 1.90 -13.21
C SER A 258 9.95 0.86 -14.05
N VAL A 259 9.65 -0.41 -13.80
CA VAL A 259 10.03 -1.56 -14.63
C VAL A 259 8.78 -2.40 -14.89
N TRP A 260 8.72 -3.03 -16.07
CA TRP A 260 7.52 -3.74 -16.50
C TRP A 260 7.77 -5.24 -16.62
N ALA A 261 6.70 -6.00 -16.60
CA ALA A 261 6.75 -7.46 -16.80
C ALA A 261 6.71 -7.86 -18.29
N SER A 262 7.01 -6.94 -19.20
CA SER A 262 6.90 -7.13 -20.63
C SER A 262 8.01 -6.39 -21.37
N PHE A 263 8.33 -6.82 -22.59
CA PHE A 263 9.43 -6.28 -23.39
C PHE A 263 9.01 -6.00 -24.82
N GLY A 264 9.53 -4.88 -25.36
CA GLY A 264 9.37 -4.52 -26.77
C GLY A 264 10.36 -5.26 -27.67
N PRO A 265 9.98 -5.48 -28.96
CA PRO A 265 10.73 -6.35 -29.88
C PRO A 265 12.14 -5.85 -30.22
N TRP A 266 12.45 -4.58 -29.98
CA TRP A 266 13.81 -4.04 -30.22
C TRP A 266 14.78 -4.27 -29.06
N THR A 267 14.27 -4.79 -27.93
CA THR A 267 15.09 -4.94 -26.72
C THR A 267 15.92 -6.23 -26.75
N GLU A 268 17.10 -6.16 -26.17
CA GLU A 268 17.93 -7.33 -25.88
C GLU A 268 17.17 -8.34 -24.99
N MET A 269 16.34 -7.82 -24.09
CA MET A 269 15.54 -8.62 -23.16
C MET A 269 14.52 -9.47 -23.90
N TYR A 270 13.81 -8.90 -24.89
CA TYR A 270 12.88 -9.66 -25.74
C TYR A 270 13.59 -10.83 -26.43
N GLN A 271 14.76 -10.57 -27.05
CA GLN A 271 15.52 -11.58 -27.75
C GLN A 271 16.01 -12.71 -26.82
N LYS A 272 16.49 -12.38 -25.63
CA LYS A 272 16.92 -13.37 -24.64
C LYS A 272 15.74 -14.22 -24.14
N MET A 273 14.61 -13.58 -23.84
CA MET A 273 13.40 -14.29 -23.39
C MET A 273 12.80 -15.17 -24.50
N ASP A 274 12.80 -14.71 -25.75
CA ASP A 274 12.35 -15.47 -26.89
C ASP A 274 13.22 -16.72 -27.12
N SER A 275 14.54 -16.56 -27.08
CA SER A 275 15.50 -17.66 -27.18
C SER A 275 15.32 -18.72 -26.09
N LEU A 276 14.91 -18.28 -24.89
CA LEU A 276 14.59 -19.16 -23.75
C LEU A 276 13.19 -19.75 -23.84
N LYS A 277 12.37 -19.35 -24.82
CA LYS A 277 10.93 -19.65 -24.92
C LYS A 277 10.15 -19.19 -23.68
N ALA A 278 10.56 -18.05 -23.13
CA ALA A 278 10.00 -17.43 -21.94
C ALA A 278 9.26 -16.11 -22.24
N LEU A 279 8.72 -15.95 -23.45
CA LEU A 279 7.74 -14.93 -23.78
C LEU A 279 6.34 -15.54 -23.83
N LEU A 280 5.36 -14.86 -23.25
CA LEU A 280 3.96 -15.23 -23.40
C LEU A 280 3.47 -14.79 -24.79
N HIS A 281 2.70 -15.63 -25.47
CA HIS A 281 2.33 -15.44 -26.88
C HIS A 281 1.11 -14.53 -27.08
N PHE A 282 1.06 -13.39 -26.38
CA PHE A 282 0.08 -12.35 -26.62
C PHE A 282 0.72 -10.96 -26.42
N GLU A 283 0.15 -9.96 -27.06
CA GLU A 283 0.59 -8.57 -26.87
C GLU A 283 -0.05 -7.97 -25.62
N THR A 284 0.69 -7.07 -24.98
CA THR A 284 0.24 -6.27 -23.85
C THR A 284 0.45 -4.78 -24.16
N TRP A 285 0.26 -3.92 -23.15
CA TRP A 285 0.53 -2.49 -23.31
C TRP A 285 1.99 -2.20 -23.62
N PRO A 286 2.32 -1.25 -24.52
CA PRO A 286 1.40 -0.48 -25.37
C PRO A 286 0.91 -1.29 -26.59
N PRO A 287 -0.35 -1.06 -27.02
CA PRO A 287 -0.92 -1.84 -28.12
C PRO A 287 -0.20 -1.61 -29.45
N LYS A 288 -0.16 -2.62 -30.30
CA LYS A 288 0.42 -2.59 -31.68
C LYS A 288 1.93 -2.31 -31.73
N ALA A 289 2.62 -2.46 -30.61
CA ALA A 289 4.07 -2.31 -30.56
C ALA A 289 4.84 -3.63 -30.49
N GLY A 290 4.12 -4.76 -30.50
CA GLY A 290 4.71 -6.10 -30.41
C GLY A 290 5.25 -6.46 -29.03
N VAL A 291 4.84 -5.72 -28.00
CA VAL A 291 5.29 -5.92 -26.61
C VAL A 291 4.66 -7.18 -26.04
N LYS A 292 5.49 -8.06 -25.47
CA LYS A 292 5.04 -9.33 -24.88
C LYS A 292 5.51 -9.47 -23.44
N PRO A 293 4.65 -10.04 -22.54
CA PRO A 293 5.08 -10.38 -21.20
C PRO A 293 6.11 -11.50 -21.20
N TYR A 294 6.98 -11.52 -20.19
CA TYR A 294 7.85 -12.66 -19.94
C TYR A 294 7.20 -13.68 -19.00
N ASP A 295 7.78 -14.87 -18.95
CA ASP A 295 7.36 -15.94 -18.05
C ASP A 295 8.14 -15.87 -16.70
N PRO A 296 7.57 -15.32 -15.63
CA PRO A 296 8.24 -15.23 -14.34
C PRO A 296 8.29 -16.55 -13.58
N TYR A 297 7.57 -17.58 -14.06
CA TYR A 297 7.64 -18.93 -13.47
C TYR A 297 8.96 -19.64 -13.84
N ASN A 298 9.59 -19.23 -14.95
CA ASN A 298 10.88 -19.76 -15.37
C ASN A 298 12.03 -19.13 -14.55
N PRO A 299 12.80 -19.93 -13.75
CA PRO A 299 13.91 -19.42 -12.96
C PRO A 299 14.95 -18.68 -13.79
N ALA A 300 15.33 -19.21 -14.98
CA ALA A 300 16.31 -18.58 -15.83
C ALA A 300 15.82 -17.24 -16.38
N ALA A 301 14.52 -17.08 -16.61
CA ALA A 301 13.96 -15.80 -17.02
C ALA A 301 14.06 -14.74 -15.89
N ARG A 302 13.84 -15.14 -14.64
CA ARG A 302 14.04 -14.25 -13.47
C ARG A 302 15.52 -13.85 -13.32
N ASP A 303 16.46 -14.77 -13.55
CA ASP A 303 17.89 -14.49 -13.53
C ASP A 303 18.26 -13.42 -14.58
N ILE A 304 17.82 -13.60 -15.83
CA ILE A 304 18.03 -12.65 -16.92
C ILE A 304 17.42 -11.28 -16.60
N TYR A 305 16.19 -11.29 -16.04
CA TYR A 305 15.49 -10.06 -15.66
C TYR A 305 16.30 -9.25 -14.63
N TRP A 306 16.76 -9.91 -13.57
CA TRP A 306 17.55 -9.25 -12.54
C TRP A 306 18.95 -8.80 -13.05
N GLU A 307 19.62 -9.62 -13.85
CA GLU A 307 20.92 -9.21 -14.44
C GLU A 307 20.81 -7.87 -15.16
N ALA A 308 19.76 -7.68 -15.96
CA ALA A 308 19.55 -6.43 -16.68
C ALA A 308 19.23 -5.28 -15.72
N MET A 309 18.35 -5.48 -14.76
CA MET A 309 18.04 -4.48 -13.72
C MET A 309 19.30 -4.08 -12.96
N LYS A 310 20.07 -5.07 -12.50
CA LYS A 310 21.28 -4.82 -11.71
C LYS A 310 22.31 -4.01 -12.51
N LYS A 311 22.71 -4.51 -13.67
CA LYS A 311 23.77 -3.91 -14.47
C LYS A 311 23.44 -2.50 -14.94
N ASN A 312 22.20 -2.27 -15.38
CA ASN A 312 21.86 -1.05 -16.10
C ASN A 312 21.18 0.01 -15.22
N ILE A 313 20.68 -0.37 -14.03
CA ILE A 313 19.87 0.53 -13.19
C ILE A 313 20.34 0.49 -11.73
N PHE A 314 20.37 -0.70 -11.08
CA PHE A 314 20.75 -0.80 -9.67
C PHE A 314 22.16 -0.31 -9.39
N ASP A 315 23.13 -0.70 -10.24
CA ASP A 315 24.54 -0.29 -10.12
C ASP A 315 24.76 1.22 -10.37
N LEU A 316 23.76 1.94 -10.92
CA LEU A 316 23.75 3.40 -10.98
C LEU A 316 23.36 4.06 -9.64
N GLY A 317 22.84 3.28 -8.68
CA GLY A 317 22.44 3.76 -7.36
C GLY A 317 20.92 3.81 -7.12
N MET A 318 20.09 3.21 -7.98
CA MET A 318 18.65 3.17 -7.81
C MET A 318 18.24 2.56 -6.47
N ASP A 319 17.23 3.15 -5.81
CA ASP A 319 16.86 2.77 -4.46
C ASP A 319 15.71 1.77 -4.38
N ALA A 320 14.76 1.84 -5.30
CA ALA A 320 13.52 1.06 -5.24
C ALA A 320 12.95 0.79 -6.64
N TRP A 321 11.99 -0.14 -6.71
CA TRP A 321 11.41 -0.64 -7.94
C TRP A 321 9.91 -0.48 -7.96
N TRP A 322 9.37 0.01 -9.07
CA TRP A 322 7.96 -0.02 -9.39
C TRP A 322 7.71 -1.07 -10.47
N LEU A 323 7.21 -2.22 -10.05
CA LEU A 323 6.85 -3.35 -10.92
C LEU A 323 5.44 -3.12 -11.45
N ASP A 324 5.34 -2.39 -12.55
CA ASP A 324 4.05 -2.12 -13.19
C ASP A 324 3.62 -3.27 -14.10
N SER A 325 2.31 -3.37 -14.35
CA SER A 325 1.72 -4.37 -15.25
C SER A 325 2.03 -5.83 -14.86
N THR A 326 1.95 -6.15 -13.60
CA THR A 326 2.24 -7.49 -13.08
C THR A 326 1.04 -8.44 -13.01
N GLU A 327 -0.03 -8.14 -13.71
CA GLU A 327 -1.19 -9.06 -13.92
C GLU A 327 -0.91 -10.17 -14.96
N PRO A 328 -0.22 -10.00 -16.10
CA PRO A 328 0.27 -8.80 -16.80
C PRO A 328 -0.86 -7.98 -17.44
N ASP A 329 -0.61 -6.68 -17.69
CA ASP A 329 -1.60 -5.79 -18.28
C ASP A 329 -2.01 -6.28 -19.68
N HIS A 330 -3.32 -6.43 -19.85
CA HIS A 330 -3.85 -7.07 -21.02
C HIS A 330 -5.29 -6.57 -21.27
N MET A 331 -5.42 -5.51 -22.05
CA MET A 331 -6.70 -4.85 -22.28
C MET A 331 -7.67 -5.70 -23.07
N ASP A 332 -7.17 -6.55 -23.98
CA ASP A 332 -7.97 -7.32 -24.93
C ASP A 332 -7.73 -8.83 -24.80
N ILE A 333 -7.49 -9.34 -23.57
CA ILE A 333 -7.21 -10.74 -23.35
C ILE A 333 -8.34 -11.62 -23.88
N LYS A 334 -8.01 -12.51 -24.80
CA LYS A 334 -8.92 -13.50 -25.35
C LYS A 334 -8.74 -14.81 -24.59
N ASP A 335 -9.79 -15.61 -24.56
CA ASP A 335 -9.75 -16.91 -23.88
C ASP A 335 -8.60 -17.79 -24.36
N GLN A 336 -8.29 -17.75 -25.66
CA GLN A 336 -7.18 -18.49 -26.26
C GLN A 336 -5.78 -18.07 -25.76
N ASP A 337 -5.62 -16.82 -25.28
CA ASP A 337 -4.34 -16.30 -24.81
C ASP A 337 -3.92 -16.99 -23.51
N PHE A 338 -4.89 -17.43 -22.71
CA PHE A 338 -4.65 -18.24 -21.52
C PHE A 338 -4.09 -19.64 -21.80
N ASN A 339 -4.16 -20.12 -23.06
CA ASN A 339 -3.55 -21.39 -23.47
C ASN A 339 -2.04 -21.28 -23.73
N THR A 340 -1.47 -20.07 -23.67
CA THR A 340 -0.02 -19.86 -23.78
C THR A 340 0.69 -20.69 -22.72
N GLN A 341 1.77 -21.39 -23.15
CA GLN A 341 2.57 -22.21 -22.24
C GLN A 341 3.51 -21.36 -21.41
N THR A 342 3.58 -21.66 -20.14
CA THR A 342 4.58 -21.16 -19.19
C THR A 342 5.45 -22.32 -18.71
N TYR A 343 6.47 -22.02 -17.91
CA TYR A 343 7.33 -23.02 -17.28
C TYR A 343 6.55 -24.02 -16.40
N LEU A 344 5.40 -23.61 -15.85
CA LEU A 344 4.56 -24.42 -14.96
C LEU A 344 3.24 -24.90 -15.58
N GLY A 345 3.12 -24.90 -16.89
CA GLY A 345 1.91 -25.30 -17.60
C GLY A 345 1.24 -24.13 -18.35
N SER A 346 -0.06 -24.23 -18.60
CA SER A 346 -0.75 -23.14 -19.29
C SER A 346 -0.79 -21.86 -18.45
N PHE A 347 -0.87 -20.72 -19.11
CA PHE A 347 -1.04 -19.45 -18.40
C PHE A 347 -2.38 -19.41 -17.63
N ARG A 348 -3.40 -20.11 -18.10
CA ARG A 348 -4.68 -20.31 -17.38
C ARG A 348 -4.47 -20.95 -16.01
N ARG A 349 -3.63 -21.97 -15.92
CA ARG A 349 -3.33 -22.71 -14.69
C ARG A 349 -2.69 -21.82 -13.61
N VAL A 350 -1.89 -20.84 -14.01
CA VAL A 350 -0.99 -20.11 -13.08
C VAL A 350 -1.24 -18.60 -13.02
N HIS A 351 -2.19 -18.08 -13.79
CA HIS A 351 -2.39 -16.65 -14.03
C HIS A 351 -2.30 -15.77 -12.78
N ASN A 352 -3.06 -16.06 -11.73
CA ASN A 352 -3.15 -15.20 -10.57
C ASN A 352 -1.87 -15.14 -9.71
N ALA A 353 -0.97 -16.11 -9.87
CA ALA A 353 0.33 -16.13 -9.17
C ALA A 353 1.45 -15.37 -9.92
N PHE A 354 1.16 -14.80 -11.10
CA PHE A 354 2.15 -14.04 -11.89
C PHE A 354 2.85 -12.95 -11.08
N PRO A 355 2.13 -12.06 -10.33
CA PRO A 355 2.78 -11.01 -9.55
C PRO A 355 3.66 -11.59 -8.43
N LEU A 356 3.24 -12.67 -7.79
CA LEU A 356 4.02 -13.34 -6.76
C LEU A 356 5.40 -13.78 -7.28
N MET A 357 5.44 -14.38 -8.49
CA MET A 357 6.68 -14.87 -9.09
C MET A 357 7.56 -13.76 -9.64
N SER A 358 6.97 -12.70 -10.20
CA SER A 358 7.71 -11.49 -10.62
C SER A 358 8.41 -10.84 -9.43
N ASN A 359 7.68 -10.61 -8.32
CA ASN A 359 8.22 -10.01 -7.10
C ASN A 359 9.27 -10.89 -6.44
N LYS A 360 9.05 -12.22 -6.40
CA LYS A 360 10.03 -13.20 -5.91
C LYS A 360 11.39 -13.02 -6.61
N GLY A 361 11.39 -12.95 -7.93
CA GLY A 361 12.61 -12.83 -8.71
C GLY A 361 13.42 -11.59 -8.31
N VAL A 362 12.79 -10.43 -8.24
CA VAL A 362 13.49 -9.19 -7.88
C VAL A 362 13.96 -9.22 -6.42
N TYR A 363 13.10 -9.61 -5.50
CA TYR A 363 13.43 -9.63 -4.07
C TYR A 363 14.61 -10.57 -3.76
N GLU A 364 14.54 -11.83 -4.17
CA GLU A 364 15.56 -12.83 -3.84
C GLU A 364 16.91 -12.46 -4.45
N HIS A 365 16.93 -11.97 -5.67
CA HIS A 365 18.18 -11.56 -6.33
C HIS A 365 18.80 -10.31 -5.71
N GLN A 366 18.01 -9.29 -5.36
CA GLN A 366 18.55 -8.11 -4.68
C GLN A 366 19.08 -8.48 -3.29
N ARG A 367 18.36 -9.33 -2.54
CA ARG A 367 18.83 -9.85 -1.25
C ARG A 367 20.16 -10.60 -1.38
N ALA A 368 20.31 -11.41 -2.42
CA ALA A 368 21.58 -12.09 -2.71
C ALA A 368 22.70 -11.15 -3.11
N THR A 369 22.35 -9.98 -3.70
CA THR A 369 23.32 -8.98 -4.15
C THR A 369 23.90 -8.17 -2.99
N THR A 370 23.05 -7.74 -2.02
CA THR A 370 23.48 -6.90 -0.90
C THR A 370 22.55 -7.01 0.31
N SER A 371 23.14 -6.87 1.51
CA SER A 371 22.42 -6.68 2.77
C SER A 371 22.40 -5.22 3.26
N ASP A 372 23.04 -4.31 2.52
CA ASP A 372 23.23 -2.91 2.94
C ASP A 372 22.05 -2.03 2.55
N LYS A 373 21.19 -2.51 1.65
CA LYS A 373 20.00 -1.80 1.18
C LYS A 373 18.80 -2.72 1.24
N ARG A 374 17.74 -2.32 1.96
CA ARG A 374 16.47 -3.06 2.01
C ARG A 374 15.75 -2.98 0.66
N VAL A 375 15.16 -4.09 0.26
CA VAL A 375 14.31 -4.15 -0.93
C VAL A 375 13.01 -3.41 -0.66
N PHE A 376 12.54 -2.64 -1.64
CA PHE A 376 11.25 -1.98 -1.61
C PHE A 376 10.61 -2.06 -3.00
N LEU A 377 9.49 -2.78 -3.09
CA LEU A 377 8.79 -3.06 -4.34
C LEU A 377 7.36 -2.49 -4.28
N LEU A 378 7.04 -1.62 -5.24
CA LEU A 378 5.67 -1.23 -5.56
C LEU A 378 5.21 -2.08 -6.75
N THR A 379 4.05 -2.72 -6.67
CA THR A 379 3.54 -3.59 -7.73
C THR A 379 2.03 -3.40 -7.93
N ARG A 380 1.55 -3.47 -9.20
CA ARG A 380 0.14 -3.24 -9.48
C ARG A 380 -0.75 -4.41 -9.08
N SER A 381 -0.22 -5.60 -9.03
CA SER A 381 -0.98 -6.80 -8.67
C SER A 381 -0.32 -7.59 -7.54
N SER A 382 -1.06 -8.55 -6.99
CA SER A 382 -0.60 -9.32 -5.83
C SER A 382 -1.28 -10.70 -5.80
N PHE A 383 -0.67 -11.59 -5.03
CA PHE A 383 -1.25 -12.87 -4.64
C PHE A 383 -0.86 -13.20 -3.19
N LEU A 384 -1.56 -14.17 -2.57
CA LEU A 384 -1.31 -14.51 -1.17
C LEU A 384 0.17 -14.91 -0.93
N GLY A 385 0.75 -14.36 0.13
CA GLY A 385 2.15 -14.61 0.47
C GLY A 385 3.13 -13.60 -0.13
N GLN A 386 2.68 -12.66 -0.96
CA GLN A 386 3.58 -11.69 -1.60
C GLN A 386 4.25 -10.73 -0.61
N GLN A 387 3.67 -10.52 0.58
CA GLN A 387 4.26 -9.69 1.64
C GLN A 387 5.71 -10.09 1.99
N ARG A 388 6.07 -11.39 1.86
CA ARG A 388 7.42 -11.88 2.19
C ARG A 388 8.51 -11.34 1.26
N TYR A 389 8.13 -10.76 0.12
CA TYR A 389 9.05 -10.21 -0.87
C TYR A 389 9.18 -8.68 -0.81
N ALA A 390 8.96 -8.08 0.37
CA ALA A 390 9.02 -6.62 0.58
C ALA A 390 8.20 -5.82 -0.44
N SER A 391 7.04 -6.34 -0.77
CA SER A 391 6.16 -5.84 -1.81
C SER A 391 4.91 -5.22 -1.23
N HIS A 392 4.52 -4.06 -1.77
CA HIS A 392 3.22 -3.45 -1.54
C HIS A 392 2.53 -3.18 -2.87
N SER A 393 1.21 -3.09 -2.83
CA SER A 393 0.41 -2.81 -4.02
C SER A 393 -0.33 -1.48 -3.89
N TRP A 394 -0.60 -0.87 -5.04
CA TRP A 394 -1.57 0.23 -5.10
C TRP A 394 -2.85 -0.22 -5.80
N SER A 395 -3.88 0.59 -5.69
CA SER A 395 -5.22 0.24 -6.16
C SER A 395 -5.39 0.23 -7.69
N GLY A 396 -4.33 0.48 -8.46
CA GLY A 396 -4.35 0.54 -9.91
C GLY A 396 -4.79 1.91 -10.44
N ASP A 397 -5.10 1.98 -11.74
CA ASP A 397 -5.35 3.21 -12.48
C ASP A 397 -6.81 3.70 -12.29
N VAL A 398 -7.15 4.05 -11.06
CA VAL A 398 -8.52 4.44 -10.67
C VAL A 398 -8.85 5.86 -11.12
N THR A 399 -10.14 6.09 -11.42
CA THR A 399 -10.62 7.41 -11.82
C THR A 399 -10.74 8.35 -10.62
N SER A 400 -10.43 9.63 -10.84
CA SER A 400 -10.62 10.72 -9.87
C SER A 400 -12.11 11.00 -9.69
N GLU A 401 -12.76 10.28 -8.79
CA GLU A 401 -14.19 10.39 -8.47
C GLU A 401 -14.44 10.08 -6.98
N TRP A 402 -15.42 10.76 -6.40
CA TRP A 402 -15.83 10.51 -5.00
C TRP A 402 -16.33 9.08 -4.78
N SER A 403 -17.13 8.56 -5.72
CA SER A 403 -17.62 7.18 -5.67
C SER A 403 -16.49 6.15 -5.71
N VAL A 404 -15.44 6.44 -6.47
CA VAL A 404 -14.24 5.60 -6.58
C VAL A 404 -13.44 5.67 -5.28
N MET A 405 -13.22 6.87 -4.73
CA MET A 405 -12.55 7.03 -3.43
C MET A 405 -13.24 6.21 -2.33
N ARG A 406 -14.58 6.22 -2.26
CA ARG A 406 -15.33 5.39 -1.31
C ARG A 406 -15.05 3.89 -1.48
N LYS A 407 -15.04 3.41 -2.72
CA LYS A 407 -14.74 1.99 -3.00
C LYS A 407 -13.33 1.58 -2.61
N GLN A 408 -12.37 2.50 -2.69
CA GLN A 408 -10.98 2.23 -2.30
C GLN A 408 -10.82 1.92 -0.81
N LEU A 409 -11.64 2.52 0.06
CA LEU A 409 -11.63 2.20 1.49
C LEU A 409 -11.92 0.71 1.73
N ALA A 410 -13.05 0.23 1.22
CA ALA A 410 -13.42 -1.19 1.34
C ALA A 410 -12.38 -2.13 0.68
N ALA A 411 -11.84 -1.73 -0.47
CA ALA A 411 -10.83 -2.49 -1.20
C ALA A 411 -9.55 -2.67 -0.37
N GLY A 412 -9.00 -1.58 0.19
CA GLY A 412 -7.80 -1.63 1.03
C GLY A 412 -8.00 -2.41 2.33
N LEU A 413 -9.18 -2.31 2.96
CA LEU A 413 -9.51 -3.04 4.18
C LEU A 413 -9.57 -4.55 3.93
N ASN A 414 -10.20 -4.99 2.85
CA ASN A 414 -10.24 -6.41 2.47
C ASN A 414 -8.86 -6.95 2.08
N TYR A 415 -8.08 -6.14 1.37
CA TYR A 415 -6.70 -6.51 1.01
C TYR A 415 -5.83 -6.73 2.26
N ALA A 416 -5.92 -5.84 3.26
CA ALA A 416 -5.21 -5.98 4.53
C ALA A 416 -5.59 -7.25 5.29
N LEU A 417 -6.88 -7.64 5.26
CA LEU A 417 -7.38 -8.87 5.89
C LEU A 417 -6.91 -10.16 5.21
N CYS A 418 -6.38 -10.08 3.98
CA CYS A 418 -5.66 -11.20 3.36
C CYS A 418 -4.23 -11.39 3.92
N GLY A 419 -3.82 -10.63 4.95
CA GLY A 419 -2.51 -10.74 5.58
C GLY A 419 -1.40 -9.94 4.90
N ILE A 420 -1.70 -9.12 3.89
CA ILE A 420 -0.73 -8.29 3.18
C ILE A 420 -0.80 -6.85 3.75
N PRO A 421 0.25 -6.38 4.48
CA PRO A 421 0.13 -5.24 5.39
C PRO A 421 0.27 -3.88 4.73
N TYR A 422 0.89 -3.79 3.54
CA TYR A 422 1.23 -2.52 2.90
C TYR A 422 0.46 -2.33 1.60
N TRP A 423 -0.21 -1.18 1.50
CA TRP A 423 -1.08 -0.82 0.41
C TRP A 423 -1.21 0.70 0.31
N ASN A 424 -1.54 1.21 -0.88
CA ASN A 424 -1.87 2.62 -1.09
C ASN A 424 -2.81 2.81 -2.28
N THR A 425 -3.27 4.05 -2.44
CA THR A 425 -3.95 4.53 -3.65
C THR A 425 -3.12 5.63 -4.31
N ASP A 426 -3.36 5.88 -5.59
CA ASP A 426 -2.94 7.13 -6.21
C ASP A 426 -3.78 8.26 -5.63
N LEU A 427 -3.12 9.19 -4.91
CA LEU A 427 -3.83 10.24 -4.18
C LEU A 427 -4.50 11.21 -5.15
N GLY A 428 -5.82 11.32 -5.04
CA GLY A 428 -6.66 12.09 -5.95
C GLY A 428 -7.15 11.32 -7.18
N GLY A 429 -6.80 10.04 -7.30
CA GLY A 429 -7.07 9.17 -8.46
C GLY A 429 -6.07 9.35 -9.59
N PHE A 430 -5.95 8.36 -10.46
CA PHE A 430 -5.01 8.37 -11.59
C PHE A 430 -5.57 9.14 -12.79
N PHE A 431 -6.81 8.87 -13.23
CA PHE A 431 -7.45 9.54 -14.37
C PHE A 431 -8.38 10.66 -13.92
N ALA A 432 -8.03 11.91 -14.24
CA ALA A 432 -8.82 13.11 -13.91
C ALA A 432 -9.82 13.54 -15.03
N TRP A 433 -10.32 12.60 -15.82
CA TRP A 433 -11.21 12.89 -16.97
C TRP A 433 -12.48 13.66 -16.57
N ARG A 434 -13.04 13.36 -15.41
CA ARG A 434 -14.22 14.04 -14.84
C ARG A 434 -13.99 15.54 -14.59
N TYR A 435 -12.74 15.94 -14.52
CA TYR A 435 -12.29 17.31 -14.29
C TYR A 435 -11.58 17.88 -15.54
N ASN A 436 -11.87 17.31 -16.74
CA ASN A 436 -11.29 17.71 -18.02
C ASN A 436 -9.75 17.64 -18.04
N ASN A 437 -9.14 16.74 -17.26
CA ASN A 437 -7.69 16.65 -17.08
C ASN A 437 -7.05 18.01 -16.74
N ASN A 438 -7.73 18.81 -15.94
CA ASN A 438 -7.28 20.15 -15.57
C ASN A 438 -7.03 20.23 -14.06
N VAL A 439 -5.77 20.33 -13.66
CA VAL A 439 -5.36 20.50 -12.26
C VAL A 439 -5.95 21.76 -11.61
N ASN A 440 -6.22 22.80 -12.39
CA ASN A 440 -6.82 24.04 -11.88
C ASN A 440 -8.35 23.96 -11.65
N ASN A 441 -8.96 22.80 -11.91
CA ASN A 441 -10.38 22.61 -11.64
C ASN A 441 -10.63 22.62 -10.12
N ILE A 442 -11.46 23.54 -9.65
CA ILE A 442 -11.67 23.74 -8.21
C ILE A 442 -12.30 22.54 -7.50
N ALA A 443 -13.15 21.76 -8.20
CA ALA A 443 -13.73 20.55 -7.65
C ALA A 443 -12.71 19.40 -7.57
N TYR A 444 -11.74 19.36 -8.48
CA TYR A 444 -10.62 18.44 -8.39
C TYR A 444 -9.73 18.77 -7.18
N HIS A 445 -9.53 20.07 -6.88
CA HIS A 445 -8.80 20.48 -5.69
C HIS A 445 -9.43 19.90 -4.41
N GLU A 446 -10.76 19.96 -4.26
CA GLU A 446 -11.44 19.40 -3.08
C GLU A 446 -11.25 17.87 -3.00
N LEU A 447 -11.49 17.15 -4.10
CA LEU A 447 -11.30 15.71 -4.15
C LEU A 447 -9.86 15.33 -3.82
N HIS A 448 -8.89 16.02 -4.43
CA HIS A 448 -7.47 15.72 -4.21
C HIS A 448 -7.06 16.00 -2.75
N VAL A 449 -7.46 17.13 -2.18
CA VAL A 449 -7.20 17.46 -0.77
C VAL A 449 -7.76 16.38 0.16
N ARG A 450 -9.02 15.96 -0.03
CA ARG A 450 -9.64 14.93 0.82
C ARG A 450 -8.97 13.56 0.67
N TRP A 451 -8.61 13.18 -0.53
CA TRP A 451 -7.89 11.94 -0.79
C TRP A 451 -6.47 11.97 -0.23
N TYR A 452 -5.81 13.11 -0.34
CA TYR A 452 -4.47 13.35 0.21
C TYR A 452 -4.45 13.29 1.76
N GLN A 453 -5.45 13.87 2.41
CA GLN A 453 -5.65 13.77 3.86
C GLN A 453 -5.73 12.29 4.29
N TRP A 454 -6.50 11.49 3.56
CA TRP A 454 -6.56 10.05 3.78
C TRP A 454 -5.20 9.37 3.52
N GLY A 455 -4.45 9.82 2.55
CA GLY A 455 -3.12 9.30 2.20
C GLY A 455 -2.14 9.28 3.37
N VAL A 456 -2.23 10.23 4.29
CA VAL A 456 -1.40 10.26 5.52
C VAL A 456 -1.59 9.00 6.37
N PHE A 457 -2.77 8.42 6.33
CA PHE A 457 -3.17 7.23 7.08
C PHE A 457 -3.31 5.98 6.19
N GLN A 458 -2.66 5.98 5.04
CA GLN A 458 -2.36 4.77 4.28
C GLN A 458 -0.97 4.26 4.66
N PRO A 459 -0.71 2.95 4.58
CA PRO A 459 0.61 2.39 4.89
C PRO A 459 1.74 3.08 4.12
N ILE A 460 1.54 3.33 2.82
CA ILE A 460 2.46 4.11 1.96
C ILE A 460 1.73 5.35 1.45
N MET A 461 2.40 6.50 1.42
CA MET A 461 1.83 7.78 0.98
C MET A 461 2.48 8.22 -0.34
N ARG A 462 1.74 8.13 -1.45
CA ARG A 462 2.23 8.42 -2.80
C ARG A 462 1.23 9.23 -3.62
N SER A 463 1.65 10.38 -4.15
CA SER A 463 0.92 11.13 -5.20
C SER A 463 1.32 10.65 -6.58
N HIS A 464 0.34 10.39 -7.43
CA HIS A 464 0.53 10.00 -8.83
C HIS A 464 -0.73 10.32 -9.64
N ASN A 465 -0.54 10.74 -10.89
CA ASN A 465 -1.64 11.02 -11.80
C ASN A 465 -1.18 10.90 -13.25
N SER A 466 -2.13 10.65 -14.14
CA SER A 466 -1.94 10.52 -15.58
C SER A 466 -1.76 11.88 -16.26
N SER A 467 -0.87 11.93 -17.25
CA SER A 467 -0.67 13.10 -18.13
C SER A 467 -2.01 13.55 -18.76
N PRO A 468 -2.26 14.84 -18.92
CA PRO A 468 -1.37 15.99 -18.68
C PRO A 468 -1.43 16.57 -17.26
N VAL A 469 -2.16 15.94 -16.33
CA VAL A 469 -2.30 16.44 -14.96
C VAL A 469 -1.02 16.19 -14.17
N ALA A 470 -0.56 17.19 -13.44
CA ALA A 470 0.55 17.13 -12.52
C ALA A 470 0.04 17.44 -11.11
N VAL A 471 0.43 16.61 -10.13
CA VAL A 471 -0.13 16.66 -8.77
C VAL A 471 0.91 16.97 -7.70
N GLU A 472 2.00 17.60 -8.08
CA GLU A 472 2.91 18.19 -7.11
C GLU A 472 2.17 19.29 -6.33
N ILE A 473 2.47 19.41 -5.03
CA ILE A 473 1.72 20.29 -4.11
C ILE A 473 1.57 21.73 -4.64
N TYR A 474 2.60 22.25 -5.29
CA TYR A 474 2.58 23.62 -5.85
C TYR A 474 1.73 23.79 -7.12
N GLN A 475 1.20 22.72 -7.68
CA GLN A 475 0.21 22.76 -8.75
C GLN A 475 -1.20 23.14 -8.22
N PHE A 476 -1.41 23.00 -6.92
CA PHE A 476 -2.67 23.33 -6.23
C PHE A 476 -2.67 24.75 -5.65
N GLY A 477 -1.67 25.56 -5.98
CA GLY A 477 -1.55 26.92 -5.51
C GLY A 477 -0.24 27.20 -4.77
N LYS A 478 -0.28 28.18 -3.89
CA LYS A 478 0.84 28.65 -3.07
C LYS A 478 0.42 28.84 -1.62
N LYS A 479 1.36 29.13 -0.73
CA LYS A 479 1.09 29.45 0.67
C LYS A 479 0.03 30.55 0.79
N GLY A 480 -1.01 30.28 1.56
CA GLY A 480 -2.22 31.11 1.71
C GLY A 480 -3.41 30.63 0.87
N ASP A 481 -3.21 29.77 -0.12
CA ASP A 481 -4.30 29.12 -0.85
C ASP A 481 -4.79 27.90 -0.08
N TRP A 482 -6.10 27.76 0.08
CA TRP A 482 -6.71 26.74 0.94
C TRP A 482 -6.31 25.30 0.58
N SER A 483 -6.18 25.01 -0.72
CA SER A 483 -5.78 23.68 -1.19
C SER A 483 -4.31 23.39 -0.90
N TYR A 484 -3.42 24.33 -1.21
CA TYR A 484 -1.99 24.20 -0.91
C TYR A 484 -1.74 24.06 0.60
N ASP A 485 -2.33 24.93 1.42
CA ASP A 485 -2.15 24.93 2.87
C ASP A 485 -2.63 23.61 3.50
N ALA A 486 -3.75 23.05 3.01
CA ALA A 486 -4.23 21.75 3.47
C ALA A 486 -3.26 20.61 3.11
N LEU A 487 -2.75 20.59 1.88
CA LEU A 487 -1.78 19.56 1.45
C LEU A 487 -0.46 19.66 2.24
N GLU A 488 0.08 20.88 2.41
CA GLU A 488 1.28 21.12 3.21
C GLU A 488 1.11 20.64 4.66
N LYS A 489 -0.01 21.01 5.31
CA LYS A 489 -0.35 20.58 6.67
C LYS A 489 -0.30 19.07 6.84
N TYR A 490 -0.94 18.33 5.93
CA TYR A 490 -1.00 16.89 6.03
C TYR A 490 0.31 16.19 5.63
N THR A 491 1.11 16.79 4.75
CA THR A 491 2.46 16.28 4.50
C THR A 491 3.31 16.38 5.77
N HIS A 492 3.30 17.53 6.45
CA HIS A 492 4.01 17.68 7.74
C HIS A 492 3.48 16.71 8.80
N LEU A 493 2.16 16.50 8.89
CA LEU A 493 1.57 15.53 9.82
C LEU A 493 2.11 14.11 9.61
N ARG A 494 2.27 13.66 8.36
CA ARG A 494 2.85 12.35 8.05
C ARG A 494 4.23 12.18 8.68
N TYR A 495 5.07 13.20 8.59
CA TYR A 495 6.44 13.15 9.12
C TYR A 495 6.49 13.23 10.65
N ARG A 496 5.54 13.93 11.27
CA ARG A 496 5.39 13.91 12.74
C ARG A 496 5.05 12.53 13.28
N LEU A 497 4.32 11.75 12.50
CA LEU A 497 3.89 10.40 12.85
C LEU A 497 4.93 9.31 12.54
N LEU A 498 6.07 9.62 11.91
CA LEU A 498 7.05 8.60 11.51
C LEU A 498 7.55 7.72 12.66
N PRO A 499 7.84 8.22 13.88
CA PRO A 499 8.22 7.34 14.99
C PRO A 499 7.12 6.32 15.34
N TYR A 500 5.85 6.73 15.26
CA TYR A 500 4.70 5.85 15.44
C TYR A 500 4.57 4.84 14.29
N ILE A 501 4.63 5.31 13.04
CA ILE A 501 4.45 4.48 11.84
C ILE A 501 5.57 3.44 11.74
N TYR A 502 6.82 3.84 11.99
CA TYR A 502 7.96 2.91 11.91
C TYR A 502 7.92 1.85 13.00
N SER A 503 7.54 2.23 14.23
CA SER A 503 7.33 1.28 15.31
C SER A 503 6.17 0.33 15.04
N THR A 504 5.08 0.80 14.41
CA THR A 504 3.98 -0.05 13.96
C THR A 504 4.42 -1.00 12.84
N SER A 505 5.28 -0.53 11.93
CA SER A 505 5.88 -1.39 10.88
C SER A 505 6.78 -2.48 11.46
N TRP A 506 7.47 -2.19 12.57
CA TRP A 506 8.19 -3.22 13.31
C TRP A 506 7.24 -4.30 13.90
N GLU A 507 6.06 -3.90 14.40
CA GLU A 507 5.05 -4.87 14.85
C GLU A 507 4.52 -5.73 13.69
N VAL A 508 4.39 -5.16 12.49
CA VAL A 508 4.07 -5.94 11.28
C VAL A 508 5.08 -7.04 11.06
N THR A 509 6.37 -6.72 11.11
CA THR A 509 7.46 -7.68 10.86
C THR A 509 7.64 -8.67 12.01
N SER A 510 7.61 -8.21 13.25
CA SER A 510 7.98 -9.01 14.43
C SER A 510 6.83 -9.77 15.07
N LYS A 511 5.59 -9.32 14.87
CA LYS A 511 4.38 -9.85 15.52
C LYS A 511 3.24 -10.15 14.56
N ALA A 512 3.48 -10.12 13.24
CA ALA A 512 2.45 -10.22 12.21
C ALA A 512 1.31 -9.20 12.39
N GLY A 513 1.62 -7.98 12.83
CA GLY A 513 0.67 -6.90 13.02
C GLY A 513 0.09 -6.35 11.71
N SER A 514 -0.84 -5.42 11.82
CA SER A 514 -1.47 -4.74 10.68
C SER A 514 -1.48 -3.23 10.91
N ILE A 515 -1.25 -2.46 9.83
CA ILE A 515 -1.26 -0.99 9.88
C ILE A 515 -2.66 -0.47 9.60
N MET A 516 -3.24 -0.84 8.48
CA MET A 516 -4.61 -0.50 8.09
C MET A 516 -5.53 -1.62 8.58
N ARG A 517 -6.40 -1.31 9.57
CA ARG A 517 -7.16 -2.30 10.33
C ARG A 517 -8.65 -2.01 10.22
N PRO A 518 -9.45 -2.86 9.54
CA PRO A 518 -10.90 -2.78 9.62
C PRO A 518 -11.37 -2.79 11.08
N LEU A 519 -12.42 -2.04 11.39
CA LEU A 519 -12.87 -1.87 12.79
C LEU A 519 -13.24 -3.19 13.48
N MET A 520 -13.67 -4.20 12.71
CA MET A 520 -13.99 -5.53 13.26
C MET A 520 -12.78 -6.24 13.90
N MET A 521 -11.55 -5.87 13.55
CA MET A 521 -10.34 -6.44 14.17
C MET A 521 -10.22 -6.07 15.64
N ASP A 522 -10.54 -4.81 15.96
CA ASP A 522 -10.41 -4.26 17.31
C ASP A 522 -11.74 -4.26 18.10
N PHE A 523 -12.89 -4.29 17.41
CA PHE A 523 -14.24 -4.20 18.00
C PHE A 523 -15.19 -5.28 17.46
N PRO A 524 -14.83 -6.58 17.51
CA PRO A 524 -15.61 -7.64 16.87
C PRO A 524 -17.01 -7.85 17.49
N LYS A 525 -17.26 -7.33 18.70
CA LYS A 525 -18.55 -7.42 19.39
C LYS A 525 -19.49 -6.27 19.04
N ASP A 526 -19.00 -5.22 18.43
CA ASP A 526 -19.79 -4.09 17.97
C ASP A 526 -20.38 -4.37 16.59
N LYS A 527 -21.68 -4.70 16.56
CA LYS A 527 -22.34 -5.09 15.31
C LYS A 527 -22.34 -3.99 14.25
N LYS A 528 -22.26 -2.72 14.65
CA LYS A 528 -22.22 -1.59 13.71
C LYS A 528 -20.96 -1.53 12.86
N VAL A 529 -19.86 -2.07 13.37
CA VAL A 529 -18.57 -1.99 12.67
C VAL A 529 -18.27 -3.18 11.75
N LEU A 530 -19.12 -4.21 11.76
CA LEU A 530 -18.87 -5.45 11.00
C LEU A 530 -18.92 -5.24 9.48
N ASP A 531 -19.61 -4.20 9.01
CA ASP A 531 -19.70 -3.83 7.59
C ASP A 531 -19.38 -2.33 7.39
N MET A 532 -18.42 -1.81 8.16
CA MET A 532 -18.04 -0.40 8.14
C MET A 532 -17.05 -0.13 6.99
N ASP A 533 -17.50 0.63 5.99
CA ASP A 533 -16.75 0.98 4.77
C ASP A 533 -16.24 2.42 4.77
N THR A 534 -16.49 3.20 5.84
CA THR A 534 -16.19 4.63 5.88
C THR A 534 -15.05 5.01 6.81
N GLU A 535 -14.67 4.14 7.71
CA GLU A 535 -13.67 4.40 8.75
C GLU A 535 -12.95 3.12 9.19
N TYR A 536 -11.72 3.29 9.71
CA TYR A 536 -10.87 2.17 10.11
C TYR A 536 -9.85 2.61 11.16
N MET A 537 -9.14 1.66 11.78
CA MET A 537 -8.00 1.95 12.64
C MET A 537 -6.70 1.99 11.83
N PHE A 538 -5.91 3.04 12.04
CA PHE A 538 -4.52 3.13 11.58
C PHE A 538 -3.59 2.79 12.75
N GLY A 539 -2.95 1.63 12.68
CA GLY A 539 -2.39 0.98 13.86
C GLY A 539 -3.51 0.68 14.87
N ARG A 540 -3.16 0.60 16.16
CA ARG A 540 -4.14 0.31 17.22
C ARG A 540 -4.73 1.55 17.89
N ASN A 541 -4.25 2.73 17.52
CA ASN A 541 -4.47 3.95 18.28
C ASN A 541 -5.36 4.96 17.56
N PHE A 542 -5.27 5.10 16.24
CA PHE A 542 -6.01 6.09 15.48
C PHE A 542 -7.26 5.51 14.83
N LEU A 543 -8.41 6.10 15.10
CA LEU A 543 -9.62 5.96 14.30
C LEU A 543 -9.61 7.04 13.22
N VAL A 544 -9.66 6.65 11.96
CA VAL A 544 -9.58 7.54 10.80
C VAL A 544 -10.87 7.47 10.01
N ARG A 545 -11.47 8.64 9.76
CA ARG A 545 -12.71 8.80 8.97
C ARG A 545 -12.45 9.73 7.79
N PRO A 546 -11.99 9.20 6.64
CA PRO A 546 -11.82 10.02 5.45
C PRO A 546 -13.13 10.69 5.03
N VAL A 547 -13.04 11.95 4.61
CA VAL A 547 -14.19 12.67 4.03
C VAL A 547 -14.29 12.27 2.56
N THR A 548 -15.37 11.59 2.21
CA THR A 548 -15.56 10.96 0.89
C THR A 548 -16.69 11.58 0.07
N ASP A 549 -17.10 12.79 0.43
CA ASP A 549 -18.13 13.54 -0.25
C ASP A 549 -17.67 14.96 -0.57
N SER A 550 -18.17 15.51 -1.68
CA SER A 550 -18.00 16.92 -2.02
C SER A 550 -18.87 17.77 -1.10
N LEU A 551 -18.25 18.61 -0.30
CA LEU A 551 -18.94 19.46 0.68
C LEU A 551 -18.83 20.94 0.35
N TYR A 552 -17.84 21.34 -0.43
CA TYR A 552 -17.49 22.74 -0.69
C TYR A 552 -17.58 23.12 -2.16
N THR A 553 -17.61 22.16 -3.07
CA THR A 553 -17.64 22.38 -4.51
C THR A 553 -18.80 21.61 -5.15
N TRP A 554 -19.33 22.13 -6.26
CA TRP A 554 -20.36 21.45 -7.04
C TRP A 554 -20.28 21.85 -8.52
N GLN A 555 -20.82 21.00 -9.38
CA GLN A 555 -20.96 21.32 -10.80
C GLN A 555 -22.16 22.22 -11.03
N ASP A 556 -21.93 23.41 -11.60
CA ASP A 556 -22.99 24.26 -12.07
C ASP A 556 -23.31 23.95 -13.54
N LYS A 557 -24.44 23.29 -13.76
CA LYS A 557 -24.90 22.90 -15.09
C LYS A 557 -25.25 24.10 -15.98
N LYS A 558 -25.59 25.26 -15.38
CA LYS A 558 -25.97 26.48 -16.14
C LYS A 558 -24.75 27.27 -16.61
N GLN A 559 -23.66 27.23 -15.83
CA GLN A 559 -22.43 27.98 -16.13
C GLN A 559 -21.34 27.09 -16.76
N ASN A 560 -21.64 25.82 -17.02
CA ASN A 560 -20.73 24.84 -17.59
C ASN A 560 -19.37 24.75 -16.85
N GLY A 561 -19.40 24.89 -15.52
CA GLY A 561 -18.21 24.90 -14.67
C GLY A 561 -18.49 24.41 -13.25
N HIS A 562 -17.45 24.42 -12.43
CA HIS A 562 -17.55 24.10 -11.02
C HIS A 562 -17.54 25.37 -10.17
N GLN A 563 -18.38 25.40 -9.16
CA GLN A 563 -18.49 26.48 -8.18
C GLN A 563 -17.98 26.01 -6.81
N LYS A 564 -17.62 26.94 -5.94
CA LYS A 564 -17.22 26.68 -4.57
C LYS A 564 -17.92 27.59 -3.58
N ASP A 565 -18.14 27.09 -2.37
CA ASP A 565 -18.58 27.88 -1.24
C ASP A 565 -17.81 27.44 0.02
N MET A 566 -16.82 28.25 0.39
CA MET A 566 -15.97 28.02 1.57
C MET A 566 -16.50 28.76 2.81
N SER A 567 -17.62 29.50 2.70
CA SER A 567 -18.20 30.27 3.82
C SER A 567 -18.97 29.41 4.81
N LYS A 568 -19.47 28.26 4.36
CA LYS A 568 -20.16 27.28 5.21
C LYS A 568 -19.21 26.18 5.66
N ILE A 569 -19.52 25.54 6.79
CA ILE A 569 -18.78 24.39 7.29
C ILE A 569 -19.54 23.11 6.97
N GLY A 570 -18.91 22.24 6.17
CA GLY A 570 -19.43 20.92 5.86
C GLY A 570 -19.38 19.98 7.09
N LYS A 571 -20.25 18.99 7.10
CA LYS A 571 -20.31 17.98 8.17
C LYS A 571 -20.28 16.57 7.58
N THR A 572 -19.74 15.63 8.35
CA THR A 572 -19.76 14.21 8.04
C THR A 572 -20.09 13.40 9.29
N ASP A 573 -20.73 12.25 9.09
CA ASP A 573 -21.01 11.34 10.18
C ASP A 573 -19.75 10.53 10.54
N VAL A 574 -19.51 10.36 11.83
CA VAL A 574 -18.44 9.53 12.39
C VAL A 574 -19.04 8.60 13.43
N TYR A 575 -18.78 7.33 13.32
CA TYR A 575 -19.14 6.37 14.36
C TYR A 575 -17.94 6.14 15.28
N LEU A 576 -18.13 6.35 16.57
CA LEU A 576 -17.14 6.01 17.59
C LEU A 576 -17.45 4.60 18.11
N PRO A 577 -16.63 3.57 17.81
CA PRO A 577 -16.88 2.20 18.28
C PRO A 577 -17.07 2.11 19.78
N GLN A 578 -18.01 1.24 20.19
CA GLN A 578 -18.34 1.02 21.61
C GLN A 578 -17.23 0.28 22.36
N GLY A 579 -17.22 0.38 23.68
CA GLY A 579 -16.30 -0.34 24.58
C GLY A 579 -15.05 0.44 24.94
N THR A 580 -14.90 1.66 24.47
CA THR A 580 -13.83 2.58 24.85
C THR A 580 -14.29 4.02 24.73
N ARG A 581 -13.50 4.94 25.28
CA ARG A 581 -13.61 6.37 25.01
C ARG A 581 -12.65 6.77 23.91
N TRP A 582 -12.95 7.89 23.25
CA TRP A 582 -12.21 8.45 22.13
C TRP A 582 -11.84 9.89 22.41
N ILE A 583 -10.65 10.30 22.03
CA ILE A 583 -10.19 11.67 22.17
C ILE A 583 -10.04 12.25 20.74
N ASP A 584 -10.76 13.34 20.48
CA ASP A 584 -10.65 14.06 19.20
C ASP A 584 -9.20 14.55 19.06
N PHE A 585 -8.51 14.11 18.00
CA PHE A 585 -7.10 14.45 17.77
C PHE A 585 -6.87 15.96 17.66
N TRP A 586 -7.84 16.67 17.06
CA TRP A 586 -7.70 18.10 16.80
C TRP A 586 -7.97 18.99 18.01
N THR A 587 -8.89 18.59 18.86
CA THR A 587 -9.37 19.42 19.97
C THR A 587 -8.97 18.92 21.35
N GLY A 588 -8.62 17.65 21.50
CA GLY A 588 -8.36 17.01 22.78
C GLY A 588 -9.62 16.64 23.55
N GLN A 589 -10.82 16.88 22.99
CA GLN A 589 -12.08 16.54 23.65
C GLN A 589 -12.28 15.04 23.77
N THR A 590 -12.65 14.55 24.94
CA THR A 590 -12.98 13.16 25.20
C THR A 590 -14.46 12.89 24.94
N LEU A 591 -14.75 11.79 24.25
CA LEU A 591 -16.09 11.36 23.84
C LEU A 591 -16.31 9.90 24.17
N GLU A 592 -17.54 9.54 24.53
CA GLU A 592 -17.90 8.14 24.77
C GLU A 592 -18.05 7.38 23.45
N GLY A 593 -17.65 6.10 23.43
CA GLY A 593 -17.92 5.21 22.31
C GLY A 593 -19.39 4.77 22.23
N GLY A 594 -19.73 4.08 21.13
CA GLY A 594 -21.08 3.58 20.89
C GLY A 594 -22.05 4.61 20.30
N GLN A 595 -21.55 5.73 19.78
CA GLN A 595 -22.38 6.80 19.23
C GLN A 595 -21.92 7.24 17.83
N THR A 596 -22.85 7.78 17.05
CA THR A 596 -22.57 8.48 15.79
C THR A 596 -22.62 9.98 16.03
N LEU A 597 -21.60 10.69 15.57
CA LEU A 597 -21.48 12.14 15.68
C LEU A 597 -21.59 12.77 14.30
N GLN A 598 -22.18 13.96 14.23
CA GLN A 598 -22.00 14.87 13.10
C GLN A 598 -20.80 15.77 13.36
N ARG A 599 -19.67 15.47 12.72
CA ARG A 599 -18.41 16.21 12.87
C ARG A 599 -18.31 17.31 11.82
N GLU A 600 -18.07 18.53 12.24
CA GLU A 600 -17.69 19.62 11.35
C GLU A 600 -16.31 19.35 10.74
N VAL A 601 -16.21 19.51 9.42
CA VAL A 601 -15.01 19.18 8.65
C VAL A 601 -14.64 20.35 7.72
N PRO A 602 -14.11 21.46 8.28
CA PRO A 602 -13.42 22.46 7.45
C PRO A 602 -12.49 21.75 6.46
N ILE A 603 -12.15 22.40 5.36
CA ILE A 603 -11.39 21.73 4.29
C ILE A 603 -10.04 21.17 4.75
N ASP A 604 -9.45 21.77 5.76
CA ASP A 604 -8.18 21.35 6.37
C ASP A 604 -8.33 20.37 7.54
N ILE A 605 -9.55 19.90 7.81
CA ILE A 605 -9.83 18.93 8.89
C ILE A 605 -10.44 17.65 8.33
N MET A 606 -9.78 16.54 8.55
CA MET A 606 -10.31 15.18 8.44
C MET A 606 -10.57 14.65 9.86
N PRO A 607 -11.72 14.01 10.15
CA PRO A 607 -11.97 13.42 11.46
C PRO A 607 -10.92 12.35 11.81
N ILE A 608 -10.26 12.56 12.92
CA ILE A 608 -9.26 11.65 13.50
C ILE A 608 -9.53 11.61 15.01
N TYR A 609 -9.67 10.42 15.54
CA TYR A 609 -9.83 10.19 16.97
C TYR A 609 -8.75 9.24 17.47
N VAL A 610 -8.30 9.45 18.68
CA VAL A 610 -7.33 8.58 19.33
C VAL A 610 -8.03 7.80 20.42
N ARG A 611 -7.80 6.50 20.45
CA ARG A 611 -8.35 5.60 21.46
C ARG A 611 -7.84 6.00 22.84
N ALA A 612 -8.73 6.10 23.84
CA ALA A 612 -8.32 6.30 25.24
C ALA A 612 -7.39 5.16 25.67
N GLY A 613 -6.33 5.50 26.41
CA GLY A 613 -5.26 4.57 26.69
C GLY A 613 -4.30 4.38 25.51
N SER A 614 -3.85 5.47 24.89
CA SER A 614 -2.85 5.47 23.83
C SER A 614 -1.64 6.32 24.20
N ILE A 615 -0.48 5.90 23.69
CA ILE A 615 0.78 6.66 23.78
C ILE A 615 1.27 6.87 22.35
N LEU A 616 1.46 8.13 21.96
CA LEU A 616 1.94 8.50 20.63
C LEU A 616 3.27 9.25 20.72
N PRO A 617 4.36 8.70 20.15
CA PRO A 617 5.59 9.45 19.96
C PRO A 617 5.40 10.46 18.81
N TRP A 618 5.61 11.72 19.09
CA TRP A 618 5.50 12.81 18.15
C TRP A 618 6.89 13.24 17.68
N GLY A 619 7.17 13.04 16.39
CA GLY A 619 8.48 13.28 15.79
C GLY A 619 8.79 14.74 15.53
N PRO A 620 10.05 15.08 15.22
CA PRO A 620 10.47 16.44 14.90
C PRO A 620 9.91 16.92 13.55
N ALA A 621 9.86 18.24 13.36
CA ALA A 621 9.65 18.84 12.04
C ALA A 621 10.89 18.62 11.19
N VAL A 622 10.70 18.01 10.02
CA VAL A 622 11.79 17.63 9.11
C VAL A 622 11.38 17.84 7.65
N GLN A 623 12.35 17.89 6.75
CA GLN A 623 12.16 17.88 5.30
C GLN A 623 12.33 16.49 4.66
N TYR A 624 12.93 15.55 5.37
CA TYR A 624 13.05 14.15 5.01
C TYR A 624 13.20 13.31 6.28
N SER A 625 12.87 12.04 6.20
CA SER A 625 12.68 11.16 7.37
C SER A 625 13.90 11.04 8.28
N THR A 626 15.11 11.13 7.72
CA THR A 626 16.38 10.97 8.45
C THR A 626 17.09 12.29 8.77
N GLU A 627 16.44 13.46 8.54
CA GLU A 627 17.05 14.77 8.75
C GLU A 627 17.47 15.01 10.22
N LYS A 628 16.62 14.57 11.15
CA LYS A 628 16.88 14.71 12.57
C LYS A 628 16.75 13.37 13.27
N LYS A 629 17.65 13.12 14.20
CA LYS A 629 17.51 11.98 15.11
C LYS A 629 16.33 12.20 16.06
N TRP A 630 15.78 11.10 16.57
CA TRP A 630 14.69 11.12 17.55
C TRP A 630 15.23 11.31 18.99
N ASP A 631 16.11 12.28 19.14
CA ASP A 631 16.78 12.61 20.39
C ASP A 631 15.95 13.51 21.32
N ASN A 632 14.90 14.13 20.77
CA ASN A 632 13.97 14.99 21.48
C ASN A 632 12.53 14.72 20.99
N LEU A 633 11.86 13.74 21.58
CA LEU A 633 10.50 13.34 21.23
C LEU A 633 9.48 13.89 22.22
N THR A 634 8.36 14.36 21.73
CA THR A 634 7.17 14.59 22.56
C THR A 634 6.36 13.31 22.64
N ILE A 635 6.05 12.86 23.84
CA ILE A 635 5.22 11.70 24.11
C ILE A 635 3.84 12.17 24.51
N ARG A 636 2.86 12.02 23.62
CA ARG A 636 1.47 12.37 23.85
C ARG A 636 0.75 11.18 24.47
N ILE A 637 0.23 11.37 25.69
CA ILE A 637 -0.50 10.35 26.44
C ILE A 637 -1.99 10.69 26.35
N TYR A 638 -2.76 9.83 25.80
CA TYR A 638 -4.22 9.95 25.68
C TYR A 638 -4.86 9.16 26.83
N PRO A 639 -5.31 9.86 27.89
CA PRO A 639 -5.76 9.20 29.12
C PRO A 639 -7.09 8.48 28.98
N GLY A 640 -7.49 7.77 30.04
CA GLY A 640 -8.78 7.13 30.17
C GLY A 640 -8.72 5.61 30.17
N ALA A 641 -7.56 5.03 29.95
CA ALA A 641 -7.24 3.62 30.16
C ALA A 641 -5.71 3.47 30.24
N ASN A 642 -5.25 2.31 30.73
CA ASN A 642 -3.84 1.94 30.67
C ASN A 642 -3.38 1.80 29.23
N ALA A 643 -2.11 2.13 28.95
CA ALA A 643 -1.52 2.06 27.63
C ALA A 643 -0.11 1.49 27.66
N GLU A 644 0.25 0.87 26.54
CA GLU A 644 1.63 0.46 26.26
C GLU A 644 1.98 0.82 24.82
N PHE A 645 3.20 1.29 24.61
CA PHE A 645 3.77 1.54 23.28
C PHE A 645 5.26 1.20 23.30
N THR A 646 5.73 0.51 22.27
CA THR A 646 7.15 0.19 22.11
C THR A 646 7.73 0.99 20.95
N LEU A 647 8.60 1.95 21.27
CA LEU A 647 9.39 2.68 20.30
C LEU A 647 10.50 1.80 19.76
N TYR A 648 10.56 1.65 18.45
CA TYR A 648 11.56 0.86 17.74
C TYR A 648 12.50 1.75 16.94
N GLU A 649 13.79 1.41 16.95
CA GLU A 649 14.82 2.07 16.15
C GLU A 649 15.91 1.10 15.72
N ASP A 650 16.45 1.31 14.52
CA ASP A 650 17.57 0.55 13.93
C ASP A 650 18.43 1.46 13.02
N GLU A 651 19.17 0.90 12.11
CA GLU A 651 19.98 1.64 11.11
C GLU A 651 19.16 2.14 9.90
N PHE A 652 17.86 1.92 9.87
CA PHE A 652 16.82 2.40 8.95
C PHE A 652 16.84 1.87 7.51
N ASP A 653 17.94 1.37 6.98
CA ASP A 653 18.03 1.02 5.55
C ASP A 653 18.85 -0.25 5.23
N ASN A 654 19.28 -1.03 6.21
CA ASN A 654 19.99 -2.29 5.99
C ASN A 654 19.28 -3.46 6.71
N TYR A 655 19.77 -4.67 6.48
CA TYR A 655 19.22 -5.90 7.08
C TYR A 655 19.89 -6.30 8.39
N ASN A 656 20.66 -5.43 9.04
CA ASN A 656 21.31 -5.72 10.32
C ASN A 656 20.30 -5.99 11.43
N TYR A 657 19.08 -5.46 11.33
CA TYR A 657 17.99 -5.74 12.26
C TYR A 657 17.65 -7.24 12.35
N GLU A 658 17.78 -8.00 11.27
CA GLU A 658 17.57 -9.45 11.25
C GLU A 658 18.61 -10.19 12.12
N LYS A 659 19.75 -9.55 12.38
CA LYS A 659 20.82 -10.05 13.26
C LYS A 659 20.75 -9.45 14.67
N GLY A 660 19.64 -8.81 15.03
CA GLY A 660 19.43 -8.20 16.34
C GLY A 660 20.00 -6.79 16.50
N ALA A 661 20.47 -6.13 15.41
CA ALA A 661 20.96 -4.76 15.45
C ALA A 661 19.80 -3.74 15.42
N TYR A 662 19.09 -3.66 16.52
CA TYR A 662 18.00 -2.68 16.77
C TYR A 662 17.86 -2.42 18.27
N SER A 663 17.09 -1.40 18.62
CA SER A 663 16.71 -1.16 20.00
C SER A 663 15.22 -0.89 20.16
N THR A 664 14.68 -1.27 21.33
CA THR A 664 13.31 -0.99 21.72
C THR A 664 13.28 -0.30 23.09
N ILE A 665 12.32 0.62 23.24
CA ILE A 665 12.01 1.30 24.50
C ILE A 665 10.50 1.19 24.68
N THR A 666 10.07 0.46 25.73
CA THR A 666 8.65 0.32 26.04
C THR A 666 8.21 1.38 27.02
N LEU A 667 7.13 2.08 26.69
CA LEU A 667 6.45 3.09 27.50
C LEU A 667 5.13 2.52 27.99
N LYS A 668 4.85 2.63 29.30
CA LYS A 668 3.64 2.11 29.94
C LYS A 668 2.96 3.18 30.75
N TRP A 669 1.72 3.47 30.45
CA TRP A 669 0.88 4.39 31.19
C TRP A 669 -0.05 3.64 32.13
N ASN A 670 -0.02 4.01 33.41
CA ASN A 670 -1.03 3.65 34.40
C ASN A 670 -1.97 4.84 34.57
N ASP A 671 -3.19 4.70 34.11
CA ASP A 671 -4.16 5.79 34.11
C ASP A 671 -4.66 6.17 35.51
N GLN A 672 -4.84 5.17 36.37
CA GLN A 672 -5.29 5.39 37.74
C GLN A 672 -4.26 6.18 38.57
N ASP A 673 -3.00 5.78 38.47
CA ASP A 673 -1.91 6.41 39.25
C ASP A 673 -1.33 7.64 38.55
N ARG A 674 -1.73 7.92 37.32
CA ARG A 674 -1.20 8.98 36.46
C ARG A 674 0.32 8.88 36.35
N THR A 675 0.83 7.68 36.09
CA THR A 675 2.25 7.42 35.96
C THR A 675 2.63 6.86 34.62
N LEU A 676 3.70 7.40 34.01
CA LEU A 676 4.37 6.82 32.86
C LEU A 676 5.65 6.12 33.30
N THR A 677 5.76 4.85 33.00
CA THR A 677 6.99 4.08 33.11
C THR A 677 7.65 3.99 31.73
N ILE A 678 8.90 4.42 31.66
CA ILE A 678 9.79 4.20 30.51
C ILE A 678 10.72 3.08 30.92
N ASP A 679 10.57 1.89 30.31
CA ASP A 679 11.37 0.71 30.68
C ASP A 679 12.84 0.83 30.26
N ASP A 680 13.69 -0.09 30.71
CA ASP A 680 15.07 -0.22 30.24
C ASP A 680 15.08 -0.43 28.73
N ARG A 681 15.96 0.28 28.02
CA ARG A 681 16.20 0.06 26.59
C ARG A 681 16.75 -1.36 26.37
N LYS A 682 16.17 -2.09 25.42
CA LYS A 682 16.62 -3.40 24.99
C LYS A 682 17.30 -3.30 23.63
N GLY A 683 18.40 -4.07 23.47
CA GLY A 683 19.14 -4.13 22.20
C GLY A 683 20.07 -2.94 21.95
N SER A 684 20.76 -3.00 20.84
CA SER A 684 21.69 -1.96 20.38
C SER A 684 21.96 -2.07 18.89
N TYR A 685 22.35 -0.96 18.27
CA TYR A 685 22.74 -0.90 16.88
C TYR A 685 23.78 0.21 16.66
N LYS A 686 24.44 0.22 15.51
CA LYS A 686 25.45 1.23 15.17
C LYS A 686 24.79 2.61 15.01
N GLY A 687 25.32 3.61 15.70
CA GLY A 687 24.77 4.98 15.67
C GLY A 687 23.60 5.24 16.62
N MET A 688 23.23 4.27 17.45
CA MET A 688 22.18 4.39 18.44
C MET A 688 22.40 5.58 19.39
N LEU A 689 21.33 6.31 19.70
CA LEU A 689 21.33 7.40 20.67
C LEU A 689 21.65 6.86 22.07
N LYS A 690 22.72 7.38 22.70
CA LYS A 690 23.07 7.03 24.09
C LYS A 690 22.12 7.67 25.09
N SER A 691 21.66 8.88 24.80
CA SER A 691 20.70 9.63 25.60
C SER A 691 19.71 10.36 24.71
N ARG A 692 18.52 10.61 25.24
CA ARG A 692 17.46 11.41 24.58
C ARG A 692 16.61 12.12 25.62
N LYS A 693 15.86 13.10 25.15
CA LYS A 693 14.85 13.80 25.93
C LYS A 693 13.46 13.31 25.52
N PHE A 694 12.64 12.96 26.50
CA PHE A 694 11.21 12.77 26.32
C PHE A 694 10.44 13.90 26.99
N ASN A 695 9.67 14.63 26.21
CA ASN A 695 8.76 15.66 26.71
C ASN A 695 7.37 15.03 26.81
N LEU A 696 6.87 14.89 28.03
CA LEU A 696 5.62 14.19 28.33
C LEU A 696 4.46 15.17 28.37
N ILE A 697 3.38 14.83 27.70
CA ILE A 697 2.12 15.58 27.70
C ILE A 697 0.97 14.61 27.88
N VAL A 698 0.14 14.86 28.89
CA VAL A 698 -1.20 14.25 28.96
C VAL A 698 -2.15 15.14 28.19
N VAL A 699 -2.76 14.54 27.15
CA VAL A 699 -3.65 15.27 26.24
C VAL A 699 -4.94 15.66 26.96
N GLU A 700 -5.30 16.92 26.83
CA GLU A 700 -6.52 17.53 27.35
C GLU A 700 -7.07 18.52 26.31
N PRO A 701 -8.32 19.00 26.44
CA PRO A 701 -8.85 20.00 25.54
C PRO A 701 -7.92 21.23 25.40
N GLY A 702 -7.45 21.48 24.18
CA GLY A 702 -6.52 22.55 23.85
C GLY A 702 -5.06 22.32 24.25
N LYS A 703 -4.70 21.14 24.77
CA LYS A 703 -3.34 20.84 25.21
C LYS A 703 -2.86 19.51 24.60
N GLY A 704 -1.73 19.54 23.90
CA GLY A 704 -1.10 18.36 23.29
C GLY A 704 -1.89 17.75 22.14
N CYS A 705 -2.89 18.45 21.61
CA CYS A 705 -3.74 18.01 20.50
C CYS A 705 -3.33 18.70 19.19
N GLY A 706 -3.89 18.18 18.06
CA GLY A 706 -3.64 18.72 16.73
C GLY A 706 -2.25 18.41 16.16
N ASP A 707 -1.93 19.07 15.06
CA ASP A 707 -0.69 18.85 14.28
C ASP A 707 0.47 19.77 14.70
N GLY A 708 0.23 20.70 15.61
CA GLY A 708 1.23 21.66 16.10
C GLY A 708 2.19 21.08 17.13
N ASP A 709 3.32 21.79 17.32
CA ASP A 709 4.24 21.52 18.41
C ASP A 709 3.73 22.12 19.71
N SER A 710 3.85 21.36 20.78
CA SER A 710 3.57 21.85 22.11
C SER A 710 4.78 22.61 22.66
N THR A 711 4.53 23.77 23.26
CA THR A 711 5.56 24.60 23.90
C THR A 711 5.65 24.34 25.40
N THR A 712 4.61 23.73 25.99
CA THR A 712 4.54 23.41 27.42
C THR A 712 4.37 21.90 27.60
N PHE A 713 5.05 21.34 28.57
CA PHE A 713 5.05 19.92 28.88
C PHE A 713 4.73 19.68 30.35
N ASP A 714 4.03 18.58 30.66
CA ASP A 714 3.79 18.17 32.03
C ASP A 714 5.12 17.78 32.71
N LYS A 715 6.00 17.13 31.95
CA LYS A 715 7.34 16.77 32.44
C LYS A 715 8.30 16.54 31.26
N SER A 716 9.58 16.87 31.50
CA SER A 716 10.67 16.52 30.58
C SER A 716 11.65 15.58 31.28
N ILE A 717 12.02 14.50 30.59
CA ILE A 717 12.85 13.43 31.10
C ILE A 717 14.10 13.28 30.24
N SER A 718 15.28 13.32 30.88
CA SER A 718 16.51 12.87 30.23
C SER A 718 16.64 11.35 30.42
N TYR A 719 16.53 10.61 29.32
CA TYR A 719 16.56 9.16 29.30
C TYR A 719 17.89 8.64 28.75
N ARG A 720 18.55 7.77 29.52
CA ARG A 720 19.87 7.20 29.20
C ARG A 720 19.85 5.66 29.11
N GLY A 721 18.70 5.08 28.76
CA GLY A 721 18.55 3.63 28.59
C GLY A 721 18.20 2.87 29.86
N LYS A 722 17.98 3.53 30.98
CA LYS A 722 17.55 2.94 32.25
C LYS A 722 16.14 3.35 32.60
N LYS A 723 15.43 2.44 33.27
CA LYS A 723 14.03 2.64 33.69
C LYS A 723 13.83 3.95 34.43
N VAL A 724 12.80 4.67 34.03
CA VAL A 724 12.34 5.91 34.68
C VAL A 724 10.84 5.81 34.92
N ILE A 725 10.38 6.26 36.07
CA ILE A 725 8.95 6.39 36.40
C ILE A 725 8.65 7.88 36.58
N ALA A 726 7.70 8.38 35.86
CA ALA A 726 7.26 9.78 35.91
C ALA A 726 5.80 9.84 36.35
N LYS A 727 5.51 10.53 37.44
CA LYS A 727 4.15 10.90 37.83
C LYS A 727 3.80 12.24 37.17
N LEU A 728 2.58 12.30 36.56
CA LEU A 728 2.06 13.44 35.80
C LEU A 728 0.73 13.93 36.37
#